data_bcaa971a062207b050cf119ceecce97d
#
_entry.id   bcaa971a062207b050cf119ceecce97d
#
_cell.length_a   1.000
_cell.length_b   1.000
_cell.length_c   1.000
_cell.angle_alpha   90.00
_cell.angle_beta   90.00
_cell.angle_gamma   90.00
#
_symmetry.space_group_name_H-M   'P 1'
#
loop_
_entity.id
_entity.type
_entity.pdbx_description
1 polymer ?
#
loop_
_entity_poly.entity_id
_entity_poly.type
_entity_poly.pdbx_seq_one_letter_code
_entity_poly.pdbx_strand_id
1 'polypeptide(L)'
;MTVNVQFRFRSGLPLLAFDNVRLRGSWDEQGHPSNDWTSVPMQRSRDEDGYDVFVIRVPFPDDEIGTHFRWGIELGRPGASSLWAIAGELDDEASSRRERSFDLQQGIGPQTYYLTWIGRLGANRVEKSDAADGIRFSVWAPNARDVLLVLADPAIGYIADDGTGAVATIKMRRTIDGFWIAETGDDDGLLDFDSMVGTPYMYRVTKDDGSLAYRTDIWSLMQIGAGDFDPDGATYHGSPAALDGPQSCSVVCDPKRVVLPSGQELAAEVFWADEFVGGRKLPDRLEDLVIYELHVGALGFGKAAPGTLDDAITFVEHLSALGVNAVELLPIAEFETRANWGYGTSHFFAADQGAGGTDRLKMFVKVCHQRGIAVILDVCYNHFDPDGERAQWAYDSNDHTRNIYYWYEGNPGDYADPRGGYIDNISTGWAPRFDEEAVRQLFISSAAFLVSVCHIDGFRLDQTSSIHQYPVLHADGRRADRAAAFGAKFLKQWTRTMRLIKPQLFLTAEDYSDWSAMTEPSLTGDGLGFDATWYGDFHHNLVEYHGGAQAQLLKNAGFGDKRALTMSSFAGALQTSARSKVVYNQSHDDCGNREGSARTAVIAVNFAPVVGETRAWAEARSRFAAAMTLLSPGTPMFFMGEEIGAQKPYRYNDFLENRENILGEADGDGAGMISCYRDLIALSIHQDAIRSRNIAIPLVHDENRVIAFHRWDDGEDFLVVGSLNDAPFEHGYRLHSERLGDDLWEEIFNTDAHKYGGWNVGNGGGRIRATAGVLDAVLPASGVLVFRRL
;
A
#
# COMPACT_ATOMS: atom_id res chain seq x y z
N MET A 1 44.60 12.26 26.86
CA MET A 1 43.15 12.47 27.17
C MET A 1 42.34 11.80 26.08
N THR A 2 41.06 11.63 26.27
CA THR A 2 40.20 10.94 25.25
C THR A 2 38.92 11.72 25.11
N VAL A 3 38.41 11.78 23.88
CA VAL A 3 37.04 12.26 23.53
C VAL A 3 36.11 11.05 23.53
N ASN A 4 35.09 11.06 24.38
CA ASN A 4 34.10 10.00 24.41
C ASN A 4 32.92 10.36 23.50
N VAL A 5 32.70 9.57 22.43
CA VAL A 5 31.56 9.73 21.53
C VAL A 5 30.48 8.70 21.89
N GLN A 6 29.25 9.15 22.10
CA GLN A 6 28.11 8.28 22.31
C GLN A 6 27.44 7.98 20.99
N PHE A 7 27.25 6.70 20.68
CA PHE A 7 26.47 6.23 19.54
C PHE A 7 25.14 5.69 20.03
N ARG A 8 24.07 6.00 19.30
CA ARG A 8 22.71 5.61 19.63
C ARG A 8 22.02 5.07 18.38
N PHE A 9 21.30 3.97 18.53
CA PHE A 9 20.37 3.43 17.51
C PHE A 9 18.98 3.36 18.11
N ARG A 10 18.01 4.00 17.46
CA ARG A 10 16.58 3.99 17.82
C ARG A 10 15.76 3.45 16.65
N SER A 11 15.00 2.37 16.89
CA SER A 11 14.09 1.82 15.87
C SER A 11 12.81 2.65 15.72
N GLY A 12 12.33 3.27 16.80
CA GLY A 12 11.04 3.94 16.87
C GLY A 12 9.84 2.99 16.94
N LEU A 13 10.09 1.67 17.05
CA LEU A 13 9.03 0.67 17.12
C LEU A 13 8.56 0.47 18.56
N PRO A 14 7.26 0.22 18.80
CA PRO A 14 6.73 -0.04 20.13
C PRO A 14 7.14 -1.42 20.69
N LEU A 15 7.57 -2.34 19.82
CA LEU A 15 8.04 -3.67 20.18
C LEU A 15 9.51 -3.85 19.80
N LEU A 16 10.24 -4.66 20.57
CA LEU A 16 11.61 -5.01 20.25
C LEU A 16 11.65 -5.90 19.00
N ALA A 17 12.06 -5.31 17.88
CA ALA A 17 12.21 -6.01 16.60
C ALA A 17 13.63 -6.60 16.40
N PHE A 18 14.60 -6.19 17.21
CA PHE A 18 16.02 -6.50 16.98
C PHE A 18 16.72 -6.98 18.25
N ASP A 19 17.64 -7.90 18.07
CA ASP A 19 18.60 -8.36 19.09
C ASP A 19 20.04 -8.19 18.57
N ASN A 20 21.03 -8.45 19.44
CA ASN A 20 22.46 -8.42 19.09
C ASN A 20 22.84 -7.22 18.19
N VAL A 21 22.41 -6.02 18.58
CA VAL A 21 22.72 -4.78 17.86
C VAL A 21 24.20 -4.41 18.10
N ARG A 22 24.94 -4.14 17.03
CA ARG A 22 26.36 -3.86 17.07
C ARG A 22 26.70 -2.59 16.33
N LEU A 23 27.54 -1.76 16.94
CA LEU A 23 28.16 -0.62 16.27
C LEU A 23 29.33 -1.13 15.41
N ARG A 24 29.36 -0.67 14.16
CA ARG A 24 30.48 -0.84 13.24
C ARG A 24 31.09 0.54 12.96
N GLY A 25 32.41 0.65 12.93
CA GLY A 25 33.04 1.93 12.67
C GLY A 25 34.43 1.81 12.07
N SER A 26 34.84 2.86 11.32
CA SER A 26 36.12 2.95 10.61
C SER A 26 37.28 3.30 11.56
N TRP A 27 37.37 2.63 12.69
CA TRP A 27 38.44 2.76 13.70
C TRP A 27 38.81 1.40 14.27
N ASP A 28 40.01 1.33 14.88
CA ASP A 28 40.50 0.18 15.62
C ASP A 28 40.04 0.15 17.08
N GLU A 29 40.46 -0.85 17.87
CA GLU A 29 40.10 -0.96 19.29
C GLU A 29 40.65 0.21 20.16
N GLN A 30 41.65 0.92 19.69
CA GLN A 30 42.25 2.08 20.33
C GLN A 30 41.60 3.41 19.91
N GLY A 31 40.73 3.40 18.91
CA GLY A 31 40.02 4.56 18.37
C GLY A 31 40.81 5.34 17.29
N HIS A 32 41.85 4.74 16.70
CA HIS A 32 42.55 5.29 15.54
C HIS A 32 41.89 4.85 14.22
N PRO A 33 42.01 5.65 13.14
CA PRO A 33 41.45 5.31 11.83
C PRO A 33 41.92 3.93 11.36
N SER A 34 40.99 3.12 10.91
CA SER A 34 41.23 1.75 10.41
C SER A 34 40.37 1.44 9.20
N ASN A 35 40.92 0.70 8.23
CA ASN A 35 40.17 0.12 7.12
C ASN A 35 39.40 -1.13 7.56
N ASP A 36 39.85 -1.78 8.62
CA ASP A 36 39.14 -2.90 9.23
C ASP A 36 38.18 -2.33 10.28
N TRP A 37 36.91 -2.35 9.95
CA TRP A 37 35.88 -1.78 10.80
C TRP A 37 35.70 -2.59 12.09
N THR A 38 35.74 -1.89 13.22
CA THR A 38 35.38 -2.49 14.52
C THR A 38 33.95 -3.01 14.51
N SER A 39 33.67 -3.96 15.43
CA SER A 39 32.33 -4.46 15.69
C SER A 39 32.16 -4.64 17.20
N VAL A 40 31.41 -3.75 17.83
CA VAL A 40 31.19 -3.77 19.27
C VAL A 40 29.70 -3.85 19.62
N PRO A 41 29.29 -4.68 20.58
CA PRO A 41 27.91 -4.81 20.98
C PRO A 41 27.41 -3.52 21.64
N MET A 42 26.20 -3.11 21.28
CA MET A 42 25.50 -2.00 21.92
C MET A 42 24.62 -2.50 23.06
N GLN A 43 24.46 -1.69 24.09
CA GLN A 43 23.61 -2.00 25.23
C GLN A 43 22.21 -1.47 24.99
N ARG A 44 21.21 -2.32 25.24
CA ARG A 44 19.80 -1.92 25.22
C ARG A 44 19.49 -1.05 26.43
N SER A 45 18.78 0.04 26.20
CA SER A 45 18.26 0.95 27.19
C SER A 45 16.87 1.43 26.73
N ARG A 46 16.19 2.21 27.57
CA ARG A 46 15.04 3.00 27.14
C ARG A 46 15.43 4.45 27.06
N ASP A 47 14.89 5.17 26.06
CA ASP A 47 15.01 6.62 26.01
C ASP A 47 13.93 7.31 26.85
N GLU A 48 13.96 8.63 26.88
CA GLU A 48 13.01 9.47 27.60
C GLU A 48 11.55 9.35 27.10
N ASP A 49 11.38 8.85 25.88
CA ASP A 49 10.07 8.65 25.22
C ASP A 49 9.54 7.23 25.46
N GLY A 50 10.27 6.40 26.19
CA GLY A 50 9.88 5.01 26.45
C GLY A 50 10.15 4.02 25.32
N TYR A 51 10.89 4.44 24.28
CA TYR A 51 11.30 3.56 23.18
C TYR A 51 12.61 2.85 23.48
N ASP A 52 12.77 1.65 22.94
CA ASP A 52 14.04 0.94 22.98
C ASP A 52 15.12 1.70 22.19
N VAL A 53 16.21 1.97 22.86
CA VAL A 53 17.41 2.56 22.29
C VAL A 53 18.62 1.67 22.60
N PHE A 54 19.48 1.49 21.61
CA PHE A 54 20.75 0.80 21.79
C PHE A 54 21.86 1.83 21.85
N VAL A 55 22.70 1.77 22.89
CA VAL A 55 23.72 2.79 23.17
C VAL A 55 25.08 2.17 23.43
N ILE A 56 26.13 2.90 23.03
CA ILE A 56 27.52 2.61 23.39
C ILE A 56 28.32 3.91 23.42
N ARG A 57 29.34 3.95 24.26
CA ARG A 57 30.35 5.03 24.29
C ARG A 57 31.69 4.48 23.82
N VAL A 58 32.30 5.16 22.87
CA VAL A 58 33.59 4.82 22.30
C VAL A 58 34.58 5.92 22.63
N PRO A 59 35.71 5.61 23.28
CA PRO A 59 36.77 6.58 23.52
C PRO A 59 37.65 6.74 22.28
N PHE A 60 37.93 7.97 21.86
CA PHE A 60 38.83 8.30 20.77
C PHE A 60 40.02 9.11 21.36
N PRO A 61 41.26 8.92 20.88
CA PRO A 61 42.40 9.71 21.30
C PRO A 61 42.25 11.18 20.92
N ASP A 62 42.79 12.11 21.76
CA ASP A 62 42.72 13.55 21.50
C ASP A 62 43.49 13.98 20.25
N ASP A 63 44.52 13.23 19.85
CA ASP A 63 45.31 13.48 18.65
C ASP A 63 44.54 13.16 17.36
N GLU A 64 43.38 12.48 17.47
CA GLU A 64 42.46 12.24 16.34
C GLU A 64 41.40 13.35 16.17
N ILE A 65 41.42 14.41 16.97
CA ILE A 65 40.51 15.55 16.79
C ILE A 65 40.70 16.15 15.39
N GLY A 66 39.60 16.28 14.65
CA GLY A 66 39.56 16.71 13.25
C GLY A 66 39.56 15.55 12.23
N THR A 67 39.75 14.33 12.70
CA THR A 67 39.64 13.13 11.83
C THR A 67 38.19 12.83 11.48
N HIS A 68 37.97 12.48 10.22
CA HIS A 68 36.66 12.05 9.69
C HIS A 68 36.46 10.55 9.87
N PHE A 69 35.45 10.14 10.64
CA PHE A 69 35.11 8.75 10.89
C PHE A 69 33.77 8.40 10.27
N ARG A 70 33.65 7.14 9.84
CA ARG A 70 32.41 6.57 9.32
C ARG A 70 31.92 5.46 10.26
N TRP A 71 30.60 5.29 10.31
CA TRP A 71 29.99 4.30 11.18
C TRP A 71 28.66 3.78 10.66
N GLY A 72 28.22 2.66 11.23
CA GLY A 72 26.91 2.08 10.95
C GLY A 72 26.51 1.07 12.00
N ILE A 73 25.34 0.49 11.83
CA ILE A 73 24.73 -0.45 12.76
C ILE A 73 24.50 -1.79 12.07
N GLU A 74 24.90 -2.85 12.74
CA GLU A 74 24.63 -4.23 12.33
C GLU A 74 23.61 -4.84 13.29
N LEU A 75 22.59 -5.49 12.74
CA LEU A 75 21.48 -6.12 13.46
C LEU A 75 21.62 -7.63 13.39
N GLY A 76 21.55 -8.31 14.53
CA GLY A 76 21.38 -9.76 14.59
C GLY A 76 19.89 -10.14 14.57
N ARG A 77 19.62 -11.29 14.01
CA ARG A 77 18.32 -11.97 14.11
C ARG A 77 18.56 -13.43 14.48
N PRO A 78 17.69 -14.03 15.32
CA PRO A 78 17.79 -15.44 15.62
C PRO A 78 17.71 -16.27 14.33
N GLY A 79 18.76 -17.09 14.10
CA GLY A 79 18.79 -18.02 12.95
C GLY A 79 19.07 -17.41 11.57
N ALA A 80 19.42 -16.11 11.49
CA ALA A 80 19.74 -15.43 10.24
C ALA A 80 21.14 -14.78 10.27
N SER A 81 21.68 -14.49 9.07
CA SER A 81 22.87 -13.64 8.94
C SER A 81 22.59 -12.22 9.45
N SER A 82 23.62 -11.55 9.95
CA SER A 82 23.51 -10.14 10.36
C SER A 82 23.10 -9.24 9.20
N LEU A 83 22.30 -8.22 9.50
CA LEU A 83 21.77 -7.26 8.55
C LEU A 83 22.29 -5.85 8.86
N TRP A 84 22.49 -5.06 7.83
CA TRP A 84 22.85 -3.65 7.96
C TRP A 84 21.60 -2.80 8.22
N ALA A 85 21.57 -2.11 9.38
CA ALA A 85 20.40 -1.35 9.83
C ALA A 85 20.18 -0.05 9.06
N ILE A 86 21.27 0.60 8.58
CA ILE A 86 21.13 1.86 7.86
C ILE A 86 20.47 1.58 6.50
N ALA A 87 19.18 1.83 6.44
CA ALA A 87 18.35 1.53 5.27
C ALA A 87 18.55 2.57 4.16
N GLY A 88 18.70 3.86 4.52
CA GLY A 88 18.89 4.95 3.58
C GLY A 88 20.33 5.10 3.11
N GLU A 89 20.49 5.46 1.86
CA GLU A 89 21.77 5.88 1.29
C GLU A 89 22.10 7.32 1.73
N LEU A 90 23.36 7.76 1.56
CA LEU A 90 23.72 9.15 1.83
C LEU A 90 22.88 10.10 0.97
N ASP A 91 22.61 11.29 1.51
CA ASP A 91 21.83 12.35 0.85
C ASP A 91 22.63 13.07 -0.27
N ASP A 92 23.31 12.27 -1.07
CA ASP A 92 24.10 12.64 -2.24
C ASP A 92 23.54 11.86 -3.43
N GLU A 93 23.18 12.55 -4.48
CA GLU A 93 22.54 11.99 -5.67
C GLU A 93 23.30 10.78 -6.24
N ALA A 94 24.62 10.86 -6.30
CA ALA A 94 25.49 9.83 -6.89
C ALA A 94 25.89 8.71 -5.90
N SER A 95 25.67 8.88 -4.59
CA SER A 95 26.14 7.93 -3.59
C SER A 95 25.18 6.76 -3.41
N SER A 96 25.73 5.54 -3.33
CA SER A 96 25.00 4.32 -2.92
C SER A 96 25.44 3.84 -1.52
N ARG A 97 26.24 4.62 -0.80
CA ARG A 97 26.77 4.25 0.51
C ARG A 97 25.70 4.40 1.59
N ARG A 98 25.62 3.40 2.44
CA ARG A 98 24.69 3.34 3.58
C ARG A 98 25.48 3.37 4.89
N GLU A 99 26.10 4.51 5.17
CA GLU A 99 26.88 4.73 6.37
C GLU A 99 26.67 6.15 6.87
N ARG A 100 26.95 6.39 8.13
CA ARG A 100 26.96 7.73 8.73
C ARG A 100 28.39 8.16 8.99
N SER A 101 28.62 9.45 9.12
CA SER A 101 29.95 9.99 9.39
C SER A 101 29.90 11.13 10.40
N PHE A 102 31.03 11.41 11.00
CA PHE A 102 31.22 12.55 11.87
C PHE A 102 32.70 12.97 11.85
N ASP A 103 32.95 14.26 12.09
CA ASP A 103 34.28 14.79 12.37
C ASP A 103 34.48 14.84 13.88
N LEU A 104 35.55 14.22 14.38
CA LEU A 104 35.80 14.16 15.81
C LEU A 104 36.11 15.55 16.36
N GLN A 105 35.34 15.99 17.34
CA GLN A 105 35.50 17.31 17.98
C GLN A 105 35.33 17.16 19.48
N GLN A 106 36.00 18.07 20.23
CA GLN A 106 35.80 18.16 21.66
C GLN A 106 34.35 18.54 21.98
N GLY A 107 33.69 17.76 22.85
CA GLY A 107 32.32 18.02 23.25
C GLY A 107 31.28 17.63 22.17
N ILE A 108 31.65 16.78 21.20
CA ILE A 108 30.74 16.29 20.19
C ILE A 108 29.50 15.66 20.83
N GLY A 109 28.32 15.98 20.28
CA GLY A 109 27.05 15.40 20.71
C GLY A 109 26.89 13.92 20.32
N PRO A 110 25.86 13.24 20.84
CA PRO A 110 25.57 11.87 20.49
C PRO A 110 25.37 11.69 18.98
N GLN A 111 25.96 10.65 18.42
CA GLN A 111 25.74 10.21 17.05
C GLN A 111 24.56 9.26 17.03
N THR A 112 23.40 9.72 16.54
CA THR A 112 22.15 8.94 16.59
C THR A 112 21.72 8.55 15.19
N TYR A 113 21.34 7.27 15.00
CA TYR A 113 20.62 6.81 13.82
C TYR A 113 19.20 6.38 14.22
N TYR A 114 18.22 6.94 13.52
CA TYR A 114 16.82 6.60 13.64
C TYR A 114 16.40 5.74 12.44
N LEU A 115 15.91 4.53 12.69
CA LEU A 115 15.35 3.70 11.63
C LEU A 115 14.01 4.27 11.14
N THR A 116 13.17 4.67 12.10
CA THR A 116 11.93 5.42 11.88
C THR A 116 11.87 6.64 12.81
N TRP A 117 11.05 7.61 12.46
CA TRP A 117 10.83 8.79 13.31
C TRP A 117 9.54 8.70 14.16
N ILE A 118 8.96 7.51 14.29
CA ILE A 118 7.85 7.29 15.23
C ILE A 118 8.28 7.77 16.62
N GLY A 119 7.40 8.54 17.28
CA GLY A 119 7.67 9.14 18.58
C GLY A 119 8.64 10.32 18.56
N ARG A 120 9.11 10.79 17.39
CA ARG A 120 9.95 11.99 17.26
C ARG A 120 9.18 13.23 16.91
N LEU A 121 8.17 13.11 16.04
CA LEU A 121 7.25 14.17 15.60
C LEU A 121 5.82 13.81 15.99
N GLY A 122 4.94 14.82 16.03
CA GLY A 122 3.57 14.66 16.52
C GLY A 122 3.40 14.85 18.01
N ALA A 123 2.27 14.45 18.55
CA ALA A 123 1.95 14.44 19.98
C ALA A 123 2.30 13.08 20.59
N ASN A 124 3.31 13.01 21.43
CA ASN A 124 3.87 11.76 21.94
C ASN A 124 3.92 11.72 23.46
N ARG A 125 3.74 10.52 24.02
CA ARG A 125 3.94 10.23 25.44
C ARG A 125 5.43 10.30 25.78
N VAL A 126 5.76 10.92 26.89
CA VAL A 126 7.09 10.96 27.49
C VAL A 126 7.06 10.22 28.82
N GLU A 127 7.66 9.03 28.86
CA GLU A 127 7.67 8.21 30.09
C GLU A 127 8.50 8.88 31.19
N LYS A 128 7.97 8.91 32.41
CA LYS A 128 8.63 9.44 33.61
C LYS A 128 8.73 8.37 34.67
N SER A 129 9.89 8.20 35.29
CA SER A 129 10.13 7.14 36.29
C SER A 129 9.38 7.36 37.62
N ASP A 130 9.14 8.61 38.01
CA ASP A 130 8.68 8.97 39.36
C ASP A 130 7.43 9.89 39.36
N ALA A 131 6.78 10.07 38.20
CA ALA A 131 5.60 10.91 38.04
C ALA A 131 4.67 10.34 36.94
N ALA A 132 3.50 10.94 36.78
CA ALA A 132 2.66 10.67 35.61
C ALA A 132 3.42 11.00 34.32
N ASP A 133 3.19 10.20 33.25
CA ASP A 133 3.83 10.41 31.96
C ASP A 133 3.47 11.79 31.40
N GLY A 134 4.46 12.48 30.86
CA GLY A 134 4.27 13.75 30.19
C GLY A 134 3.83 13.59 28.73
N ILE A 135 3.54 14.73 28.11
CA ILE A 135 3.31 14.83 26.68
C ILE A 135 4.37 15.74 26.04
N ARG A 136 4.79 15.39 24.83
CA ARG A 136 5.61 16.25 23.97
C ARG A 136 4.93 16.41 22.61
N PHE A 137 4.78 17.66 22.21
CA PHE A 137 4.40 18.05 20.85
C PHE A 137 5.67 18.45 20.09
N SER A 138 5.82 17.95 18.88
CA SER A 138 6.98 18.26 18.05
C SER A 138 6.58 18.36 16.58
N VAL A 139 7.01 19.44 15.92
CA VAL A 139 6.75 19.70 14.50
C VAL A 139 8.01 20.17 13.78
N TRP A 140 8.17 19.75 12.53
CA TRP A 140 9.27 20.20 11.68
C TRP A 140 8.80 21.39 10.83
N ALA A 141 9.37 22.57 11.13
CA ALA A 141 9.10 23.82 10.43
C ALA A 141 10.38 24.67 10.38
N PRO A 142 11.38 24.26 9.56
CA PRO A 142 12.72 24.84 9.58
C PRO A 142 12.78 26.29 9.14
N ASN A 143 11.82 26.76 8.33
CA ASN A 143 11.77 28.14 7.85
C ASN A 143 10.99 29.07 8.79
N ALA A 144 10.16 28.53 9.70
CA ALA A 144 9.35 29.32 10.60
C ALA A 144 10.19 30.24 11.49
N ARG A 145 9.70 31.48 11.73
CA ARG A 145 10.26 32.40 12.72
C ARG A 145 9.84 32.07 14.14
N ASP A 146 8.59 31.58 14.27
CA ASP A 146 8.00 31.19 15.55
C ASP A 146 6.90 30.18 15.33
N VAL A 147 6.72 29.25 16.27
CA VAL A 147 5.63 28.27 16.26
C VAL A 147 5.00 28.22 17.65
N LEU A 148 3.69 28.27 17.69
CA LEU A 148 2.89 28.08 18.90
C LEU A 148 2.03 26.82 18.74
N LEU A 149 2.01 26.00 19.76
CA LEU A 149 0.99 24.97 19.92
C LEU A 149 -0.31 25.64 20.36
N VAL A 150 -1.40 25.35 19.66
CA VAL A 150 -2.73 25.90 19.96
C VAL A 150 -3.67 24.76 20.25
N LEU A 151 -4.24 24.73 21.44
CA LEU A 151 -5.24 23.76 21.85
C LEU A 151 -6.64 24.28 21.49
N ALA A 152 -7.48 23.43 20.91
CA ALA A 152 -8.83 23.79 20.53
C ALA A 152 -9.84 23.40 21.61
N ASP A 153 -11.02 24.02 21.56
CA ASP A 153 -12.19 23.59 22.30
C ASP A 153 -12.67 22.23 21.74
N PRO A 154 -12.68 21.15 22.55
CA PRO A 154 -13.15 19.84 22.11
C PRO A 154 -14.61 19.84 21.60
N ALA A 155 -15.44 20.79 22.05
CA ALA A 155 -16.80 20.92 21.59
C ALA A 155 -16.94 21.49 20.17
N ILE A 156 -15.92 22.22 19.70
CA ILE A 156 -15.87 22.83 18.36
C ILE A 156 -14.99 21.99 17.42
N GLY A 157 -13.82 21.54 17.89
CA GLY A 157 -12.86 20.73 17.10
C GLY A 157 -12.21 21.46 15.93
N TYR A 158 -12.29 22.79 15.89
CA TYR A 158 -11.83 23.66 14.81
C TYR A 158 -11.19 24.93 15.34
N ILE A 159 -10.12 25.39 14.70
CA ILE A 159 -9.50 26.69 14.93
C ILE A 159 -9.51 27.46 13.62
N ALA A 160 -10.22 28.60 13.60
CA ALA A 160 -10.25 29.48 12.44
C ALA A 160 -8.90 30.18 12.23
N ASP A 161 -8.68 30.73 11.03
CA ASP A 161 -7.44 31.44 10.69
C ASP A 161 -7.22 32.75 11.49
N ASP A 162 -8.26 33.28 12.12
CA ASP A 162 -8.16 34.39 13.08
C ASP A 162 -7.90 33.94 14.52
N GLY A 163 -7.82 32.61 14.78
CA GLY A 163 -7.59 32.00 16.07
C GLY A 163 -8.86 31.72 16.88
N THR A 164 -10.03 31.97 16.32
CA THR A 164 -11.30 31.64 16.99
C THR A 164 -11.40 30.12 17.17
N GLY A 165 -11.84 29.67 18.36
CA GLY A 165 -11.87 28.24 18.74
C GLY A 165 -10.65 27.80 19.54
N ALA A 166 -9.60 28.60 19.66
CA ALA A 166 -8.45 28.33 20.51
C ALA A 166 -8.82 28.55 21.99
N VAL A 167 -8.45 27.59 22.86
CA VAL A 167 -8.64 27.69 24.32
C VAL A 167 -7.33 27.94 25.07
N ALA A 168 -6.21 27.51 24.50
CA ALA A 168 -4.88 27.77 25.04
C ALA A 168 -3.87 27.91 23.91
N THR A 169 -2.79 28.64 24.19
CA THR A 169 -1.68 28.83 23.26
C THR A 169 -0.38 28.72 24.02
N ILE A 170 0.48 27.81 23.59
CA ILE A 170 1.70 27.41 24.27
C ILE A 170 2.88 27.69 23.36
N LYS A 171 3.91 28.34 23.89
CA LYS A 171 5.12 28.65 23.12
C LYS A 171 5.97 27.42 22.93
N MET A 172 6.40 27.17 21.68
CA MET A 172 7.34 26.09 21.36
C MET A 172 8.77 26.61 21.30
N ARG A 173 9.73 25.79 21.69
CA ARG A 173 11.16 26.08 21.55
C ARG A 173 11.73 25.46 20.29
N ARG A 174 12.56 26.20 19.57
CA ARG A 174 13.23 25.73 18.36
C ARG A 174 14.50 24.94 18.69
N THR A 175 14.71 23.82 17.99
CA THR A 175 15.97 23.06 18.00
C THR A 175 16.87 23.48 16.83
N ILE A 176 18.12 23.04 16.86
CA ILE A 176 19.09 23.33 15.80
C ILE A 176 18.68 22.75 14.44
N ASP A 177 17.96 21.61 14.45
CA ASP A 177 17.54 20.89 13.23
C ASP A 177 16.20 21.40 12.66
N GLY A 178 15.69 22.53 13.18
CA GLY A 178 14.45 23.14 12.69
C GLY A 178 13.16 22.48 13.22
N PHE A 179 13.26 21.65 14.25
CA PHE A 179 12.10 21.17 14.99
C PHE A 179 11.67 22.21 16.03
N TRP A 180 10.35 22.24 16.29
CA TRP A 180 9.76 23.04 17.34
C TRP A 180 9.10 22.08 18.33
N ILE A 181 9.37 22.27 19.62
CA ILE A 181 8.99 21.34 20.69
C ILE A 181 8.32 22.09 21.83
N ALA A 182 7.25 21.52 22.37
CA ALA A 182 6.66 21.88 23.67
C ALA A 182 6.41 20.60 24.50
N GLU A 183 6.81 20.62 25.77
CA GLU A 183 6.72 19.45 26.65
C GLU A 183 6.01 19.79 27.97
N THR A 184 5.44 18.78 28.63
CA THR A 184 4.92 18.92 30.00
C THR A 184 5.99 19.48 30.94
N GLY A 185 5.69 20.66 31.51
CA GLY A 185 6.59 21.45 32.36
C GLY A 185 7.10 22.71 31.67
N ASP A 186 6.98 22.84 30.34
CA ASP A 186 7.28 24.10 29.64
C ASP A 186 6.18 25.15 29.88
N ASP A 187 4.93 24.68 30.07
CA ASP A 187 3.74 25.52 30.29
C ASP A 187 2.71 24.78 31.17
N ASP A 188 1.99 25.51 32.03
CA ASP A 188 0.95 24.96 32.92
C ASP A 188 -0.27 24.41 32.16
N GLY A 189 -0.44 24.80 30.87
CA GLY A 189 -1.47 24.25 29.98
C GLY A 189 -1.18 22.85 29.46
N LEU A 190 0.08 22.36 29.58
CA LEU A 190 0.46 21.00 29.21
C LEU A 190 0.37 20.07 30.43
N LEU A 191 -0.73 19.36 30.51
CA LEU A 191 -0.99 18.37 31.55
C LEU A 191 -0.18 17.07 31.32
N ASP A 192 -0.43 16.05 32.13
CA ASP A 192 0.05 14.70 31.86
C ASP A 192 -0.58 14.12 30.57
N PHE A 193 0.06 13.10 30.00
CA PHE A 193 -0.36 12.55 28.71
C PHE A 193 -1.80 12.03 28.72
N ASP A 194 -2.18 11.28 29.77
CA ASP A 194 -3.52 10.66 29.84
C ASP A 194 -4.63 11.72 29.95
N SER A 195 -4.34 12.86 30.61
CA SER A 195 -5.23 14.01 30.68
C SER A 195 -5.35 14.77 29.34
N MET A 196 -4.36 14.65 28.46
CA MET A 196 -4.37 15.31 27.16
C MET A 196 -5.00 14.47 26.05
N VAL A 197 -5.17 13.17 26.24
CA VAL A 197 -5.81 12.29 25.21
C VAL A 197 -7.20 12.83 24.86
N GLY A 198 -7.47 12.91 23.55
CA GLY A 198 -8.70 13.47 23.01
C GLY A 198 -8.68 15.00 22.83
N THR A 199 -7.62 15.68 23.23
CA THR A 199 -7.50 17.13 23.07
C THR A 199 -7.20 17.49 21.61
N PRO A 200 -8.02 18.32 20.95
CA PRO A 200 -7.74 18.81 19.61
C PRO A 200 -6.66 19.92 19.64
N TYR A 201 -5.80 19.94 18.63
CA TYR A 201 -4.74 20.91 18.52
C TYR A 201 -4.36 21.25 17.08
N MET A 202 -3.69 22.40 16.91
CA MET A 202 -3.03 22.83 15.70
C MET A 202 -1.72 23.55 16.05
N TYR A 203 -0.89 23.82 15.03
CA TYR A 203 0.26 24.69 15.14
C TYR A 203 -0.04 26.03 14.48
N ARG A 204 0.17 27.16 15.20
CA ARG A 204 0.20 28.49 14.62
C ARG A 204 1.62 28.83 14.20
N VAL A 205 1.87 28.83 12.91
CA VAL A 205 3.18 29.06 12.33
C VAL A 205 3.32 30.52 11.91
N THR A 206 4.33 31.21 12.43
CA THR A 206 4.77 32.49 11.88
C THR A 206 5.81 32.20 10.82
N LYS A 207 5.43 32.36 9.55
CA LYS A 207 6.30 32.09 8.41
C LYS A 207 7.50 33.03 8.34
N ASP A 208 8.43 32.72 7.45
CA ASP A 208 9.64 33.53 7.24
C ASP A 208 9.38 34.97 6.75
N ASP A 209 8.26 35.23 6.08
CA ASP A 209 7.82 36.57 5.68
C ASP A 209 7.06 37.32 6.79
N GLY A 210 6.71 36.64 7.87
CA GLY A 210 5.95 37.16 9.02
C GLY A 210 4.44 36.92 8.91
N SER A 211 3.93 36.33 7.85
CA SER A 211 2.54 35.91 7.78
C SER A 211 2.24 34.79 8.77
N LEU A 212 0.98 34.68 9.19
CA LEU A 212 0.52 33.63 10.11
C LEU A 212 -0.29 32.58 9.37
N ALA A 213 -0.12 31.34 9.77
CA ALA A 213 -0.94 30.23 9.29
C ALA A 213 -1.22 29.24 10.41
N TYR A 214 -2.43 28.71 10.45
CA TYR A 214 -2.79 27.57 11.29
C TYR A 214 -2.58 26.29 10.50
N ARG A 215 -1.87 25.31 11.11
CA ARG A 215 -1.45 24.05 10.49
C ARG A 215 -1.88 22.87 11.32
N THR A 216 -2.48 21.89 10.69
CA THR A 216 -2.66 20.57 11.31
C THR A 216 -1.31 19.84 11.41
N ASP A 217 -1.30 18.78 12.18
CA ASP A 217 -0.10 17.96 12.34
C ASP A 217 -0.12 16.78 11.37
N ILE A 218 0.68 16.82 10.34
CA ILE A 218 0.79 15.72 9.34
C ILE A 218 1.24 14.38 9.97
N TRP A 219 1.80 14.42 11.19
CA TRP A 219 2.20 13.23 11.96
C TRP A 219 1.12 12.77 12.95
N SER A 220 -0.04 13.40 12.96
CA SER A 220 -1.11 13.03 13.89
C SER A 220 -1.67 11.65 13.56
N LEU A 221 -2.07 10.94 14.63
CA LEU A 221 -2.65 9.60 14.55
C LEU A 221 -4.17 9.64 14.40
N MET A 222 -4.78 10.81 14.51
CA MET A 222 -6.21 11.02 14.45
C MET A 222 -6.53 12.49 14.12
N GLN A 223 -7.54 12.70 13.27
CA GLN A 223 -8.19 14.00 13.06
C GLN A 223 -9.54 14.02 13.75
N ILE A 224 -10.03 15.19 14.14
CA ILE A 224 -11.40 15.33 14.63
C ILE A 224 -12.30 15.69 13.45
N GLY A 225 -13.49 15.08 13.41
CA GLY A 225 -14.43 15.31 12.32
C GLY A 225 -14.63 14.07 11.46
N ALA A 226 -15.83 13.95 10.92
CA ALA A 226 -16.24 12.81 10.10
C ALA A 226 -17.28 13.23 9.06
N GLY A 227 -17.48 14.54 8.90
CA GLY A 227 -18.43 15.13 7.97
C GLY A 227 -17.80 15.63 6.68
N ASP A 228 -18.61 16.27 5.88
CA ASP A 228 -18.21 16.86 4.59
C ASP A 228 -18.13 18.41 4.65
N PHE A 229 -18.16 18.99 5.84
CA PHE A 229 -18.10 20.44 6.00
C PHE A 229 -16.64 20.91 5.96
N ASP A 230 -16.32 21.69 4.94
CA ASP A 230 -15.08 22.44 4.81
C ASP A 230 -15.32 23.91 5.22
N PRO A 231 -14.80 24.36 6.39
CA PRO A 231 -15.04 25.71 6.89
C PRO A 231 -14.23 26.79 6.12
N ASP A 232 -13.25 26.45 5.30
CA ASP A 232 -12.43 27.39 4.49
C ASP A 232 -11.98 28.64 5.29
N GLY A 233 -11.30 28.44 6.43
CA GLY A 233 -10.81 29.53 7.28
C GLY A 233 -11.87 30.31 8.08
N ALA A 234 -13.15 30.08 7.84
CA ALA A 234 -14.24 30.78 8.51
C ALA A 234 -14.40 30.34 9.97
N THR A 235 -15.04 31.17 10.79
CA THR A 235 -15.41 30.81 12.15
C THR A 235 -16.51 29.74 12.13
N TYR A 236 -16.21 28.59 12.74
CA TYR A 236 -17.13 27.45 12.83
C TYR A 236 -17.79 27.37 14.22
N HIS A 237 -19.09 27.16 14.25
CA HIS A 237 -19.90 27.03 15.51
C HIS A 237 -20.77 25.79 15.51
N GLY A 238 -20.51 24.82 14.63
CA GLY A 238 -21.26 23.58 14.52
C GLY A 238 -20.75 22.45 15.41
N SER A 239 -21.15 21.23 15.07
CA SER A 239 -20.66 20.00 15.73
C SER A 239 -19.32 19.54 15.14
N PRO A 240 -18.35 19.09 15.94
CA PRO A 240 -17.13 18.49 15.43
C PRO A 240 -17.37 17.34 14.43
N ALA A 241 -18.46 16.56 14.63
CA ALA A 241 -18.83 15.48 13.73
C ALA A 241 -19.23 15.92 12.31
N ALA A 242 -19.52 17.21 12.10
CA ALA A 242 -19.86 17.76 10.79
C ALA A 242 -18.65 18.34 10.05
N LEU A 243 -17.49 18.48 10.72
CA LEU A 243 -16.26 18.96 10.09
C LEU A 243 -15.68 17.91 9.14
N ASP A 244 -15.07 18.36 8.07
CA ASP A 244 -14.15 17.57 7.27
C ASP A 244 -12.89 17.28 8.11
N GLY A 245 -12.48 15.99 8.22
CA GLY A 245 -11.36 15.58 9.04
C GLY A 245 -10.04 16.26 8.69
N PRO A 246 -9.63 16.36 7.40
CA PRO A 246 -8.44 17.07 6.95
C PRO A 246 -8.42 18.56 7.27
N GLN A 247 -9.57 19.20 7.37
CA GLN A 247 -9.72 20.64 7.64
C GLN A 247 -9.84 20.96 9.14
N SER A 248 -10.13 19.97 9.95
CA SER A 248 -10.32 20.11 11.40
C SER A 248 -8.99 20.08 12.17
N CYS A 249 -9.05 19.89 13.50
CA CYS A 249 -7.86 19.78 14.32
C CYS A 249 -7.30 18.36 14.33
N SER A 250 -5.99 18.24 14.48
CA SER A 250 -5.33 17.03 14.91
C SER A 250 -5.67 16.71 16.36
N VAL A 251 -5.71 15.44 16.75
CA VAL A 251 -6.14 15.01 18.09
C VAL A 251 -5.05 14.20 18.78
N VAL A 252 -4.83 14.46 20.08
CA VAL A 252 -3.92 13.65 20.89
C VAL A 252 -4.51 12.25 21.03
N CYS A 253 -3.80 11.23 20.57
CA CYS A 253 -4.21 9.85 20.56
C CYS A 253 -3.18 8.94 21.24
N ASP A 254 -3.64 7.94 22.00
CA ASP A 254 -2.78 6.92 22.59
C ASP A 254 -2.80 5.63 21.73
N PRO A 255 -1.75 5.36 20.94
CA PRO A 255 -1.70 4.17 20.09
C PRO A 255 -1.65 2.85 20.87
N LYS A 256 -1.32 2.91 22.19
CA LYS A 256 -1.30 1.74 23.09
C LYS A 256 -2.70 1.36 23.59
N ARG A 257 -3.74 2.10 23.24
CA ARG A 257 -5.16 1.84 23.57
C ARG A 257 -5.99 1.62 22.32
N VAL A 258 -7.09 0.90 22.47
CA VAL A 258 -8.09 0.67 21.43
C VAL A 258 -9.48 0.89 22.02
N VAL A 259 -10.28 1.76 21.41
CA VAL A 259 -11.65 2.04 21.81
C VAL A 259 -12.62 1.19 20.99
N LEU A 260 -13.34 0.29 21.65
CA LEU A 260 -14.34 -0.56 21.02
C LEU A 260 -15.62 0.23 20.67
N PRO A 261 -16.52 -0.30 19.80
CA PRO A 261 -17.82 0.31 19.49
C PRO A 261 -18.70 0.53 20.71
N SER A 262 -18.49 -0.25 21.77
CA SER A 262 -19.20 -0.11 23.05
C SER A 262 -18.75 1.08 23.89
N GLY A 263 -17.68 1.77 23.48
CA GLY A 263 -16.99 2.79 24.27
C GLY A 263 -16.02 2.21 25.32
N GLN A 264 -15.84 0.89 25.36
CA GLN A 264 -14.86 0.26 26.24
C GLN A 264 -13.45 0.46 25.68
N GLU A 265 -12.52 0.91 26.52
CA GLU A 265 -11.10 1.00 26.20
C GLU A 265 -10.37 -0.28 26.61
N LEU A 266 -9.51 -0.77 25.75
CA LEU A 266 -8.61 -1.89 26.00
C LEU A 266 -7.16 -1.47 25.75
N ALA A 267 -6.23 -2.03 26.54
CA ALA A 267 -4.81 -1.97 26.16
C ALA A 267 -4.60 -2.74 24.83
N ALA A 268 -3.74 -2.24 23.97
CA ALA A 268 -3.50 -2.85 22.65
C ALA A 268 -3.09 -4.32 22.76
N GLU A 269 -2.25 -4.69 23.75
CA GLU A 269 -1.85 -6.07 24.01
C GLU A 269 -3.05 -6.99 24.33
N VAL A 270 -4.02 -6.48 25.09
CA VAL A 270 -5.25 -7.21 25.42
C VAL A 270 -6.15 -7.32 24.20
N PHE A 271 -6.25 -6.25 23.42
CA PHE A 271 -7.03 -6.23 22.18
C PHE A 271 -6.50 -7.28 21.17
N TRP A 272 -5.18 -7.37 20.99
CA TRP A 272 -4.57 -8.28 20.02
C TRP A 272 -4.38 -9.72 20.52
N ALA A 273 -4.62 -10.01 21.81
CA ALA A 273 -4.33 -11.31 22.43
C ALA A 273 -5.02 -12.51 21.74
N ASP A 274 -6.17 -12.30 21.10
CA ASP A 274 -6.95 -13.32 20.39
C ASP A 274 -6.97 -13.13 18.86
N GLU A 275 -5.99 -12.40 18.31
CA GLU A 275 -5.85 -12.11 16.87
C GLU A 275 -5.83 -13.37 15.99
N PHE A 276 -5.12 -14.41 16.43
CA PHE A 276 -4.97 -15.68 15.70
C PHE A 276 -5.70 -16.84 16.40
N VAL A 277 -6.89 -16.60 16.92
CA VAL A 277 -7.71 -17.65 17.55
C VAL A 277 -8.05 -18.75 16.53
N GLY A 278 -7.95 -20.00 16.98
CA GLY A 278 -8.23 -21.18 16.13
C GLY A 278 -7.06 -21.64 15.27
N GLY A 279 -5.87 -21.02 15.41
CA GLY A 279 -4.64 -21.47 14.77
C GLY A 279 -4.60 -21.28 13.25
N ARG A 280 -5.48 -20.44 12.70
CA ARG A 280 -5.43 -20.03 11.29
C ARG A 280 -4.16 -19.22 11.06
N LYS A 281 -3.38 -19.60 10.05
CA LYS A 281 -2.18 -18.89 9.64
C LYS A 281 -2.51 -18.02 8.44
N LEU A 282 -1.88 -16.84 8.42
CA LEU A 282 -1.84 -16.04 7.21
C LEU A 282 -0.92 -16.70 6.18
N PRO A 283 -1.13 -16.48 4.88
CA PRO A 283 -0.14 -16.81 3.86
C PRO A 283 1.20 -16.14 4.16
N ASP A 284 2.29 -16.79 3.81
CA ASP A 284 3.64 -16.26 4.03
C ASP A 284 4.42 -15.99 2.73
N ARG A 285 3.83 -16.35 1.57
CA ARG A 285 4.38 -16.08 0.24
C ARG A 285 3.36 -15.39 -0.64
N LEU A 286 3.83 -14.49 -1.50
CA LEU A 286 2.96 -13.75 -2.43
C LEU A 286 2.22 -14.69 -3.40
N GLU A 287 2.86 -15.79 -3.81
CA GLU A 287 2.28 -16.79 -4.70
C GLU A 287 1.08 -17.53 -4.09
N ASP A 288 0.98 -17.54 -2.77
CA ASP A 288 -0.11 -18.21 -2.06
C ASP A 288 -1.36 -17.32 -1.93
N LEU A 289 -1.28 -16.04 -2.36
CA LEU A 289 -2.38 -15.09 -2.23
C LEU A 289 -3.38 -15.24 -3.38
N VAL A 290 -4.66 -15.05 -3.03
CA VAL A 290 -5.72 -14.60 -3.91
C VAL A 290 -6.26 -13.32 -3.30
N ILE A 291 -6.01 -12.20 -3.98
CA ILE A 291 -6.25 -10.86 -3.47
C ILE A 291 -7.64 -10.38 -3.92
N TYR A 292 -8.43 -9.88 -2.97
CA TYR A 292 -9.67 -9.16 -3.21
C TYR A 292 -9.41 -7.66 -3.06
N GLU A 293 -9.50 -6.89 -4.13
CA GLU A 293 -9.35 -5.45 -4.10
C GLU A 293 -10.67 -4.81 -3.65
N LEU A 294 -10.63 -4.01 -2.56
CA LEU A 294 -11.80 -3.52 -1.87
C LEU A 294 -11.74 -2.01 -1.60
N HIS A 295 -12.74 -1.27 -2.03
CA HIS A 295 -12.97 0.10 -1.60
C HIS A 295 -14.00 0.13 -0.45
N VAL A 296 -13.56 0.56 0.73
CA VAL A 296 -14.45 0.65 1.92
C VAL A 296 -15.63 1.58 1.67
N GLY A 297 -15.40 2.74 1.03
CA GLY A 297 -16.43 3.71 0.69
C GLY A 297 -17.55 3.16 -0.18
N ALA A 298 -17.26 2.16 -1.02
CA ALA A 298 -18.24 1.54 -1.90
C ALA A 298 -19.11 0.49 -1.18
N LEU A 299 -18.81 0.10 0.04
CA LEU A 299 -19.63 -0.86 0.79
C LEU A 299 -20.98 -0.24 1.19
N GLY A 300 -21.30 0.29 2.17
CA GLY A 300 -22.52 1.02 2.59
C GLY A 300 -23.80 0.75 1.78
N PHE A 301 -24.06 -0.50 1.40
CA PHE A 301 -25.19 -0.86 0.52
C PHE A 301 -26.54 -0.40 1.07
N GLY A 302 -27.30 0.32 0.23
CA GLY A 302 -28.59 0.91 0.62
C GLY A 302 -28.52 2.21 1.42
N LYS A 303 -27.32 2.70 1.77
CA LYS A 303 -27.11 4.00 2.40
C LYS A 303 -26.80 5.06 1.34
N ALA A 304 -27.11 6.33 1.60
CA ALA A 304 -26.70 7.45 0.75
C ALA A 304 -25.22 7.82 0.98
N ALA A 305 -24.73 7.64 2.22
CA ALA A 305 -23.35 7.94 2.60
C ALA A 305 -22.35 6.87 2.13
N PRO A 306 -21.05 7.21 2.03
CA PRO A 306 -20.00 6.22 1.85
C PRO A 306 -20.01 5.13 2.93
N GLY A 307 -19.54 3.93 2.59
CA GLY A 307 -19.33 2.83 3.52
C GLY A 307 -18.27 3.15 4.57
N THR A 308 -18.26 2.36 5.63
CA THR A 308 -17.36 2.52 6.77
C THR A 308 -16.58 1.23 7.04
N LEU A 309 -15.59 1.29 7.92
CA LEU A 309 -14.88 0.09 8.38
C LEU A 309 -15.80 -0.89 9.14
N ASP A 310 -16.91 -0.42 9.73
CA ASP A 310 -17.93 -1.33 10.29
C ASP A 310 -18.68 -2.10 9.20
N ASP A 311 -18.94 -1.45 8.05
CA ASP A 311 -19.47 -2.14 6.86
C ASP A 311 -18.44 -3.16 6.32
N ALA A 312 -17.15 -2.80 6.30
CA ALA A 312 -16.08 -3.70 5.90
C ALA A 312 -15.92 -4.90 6.86
N ILE A 313 -16.00 -4.69 8.17
CA ILE A 313 -15.98 -5.77 9.17
C ILE A 313 -17.13 -6.76 8.92
N THR A 314 -18.32 -6.24 8.62
CA THR A 314 -19.48 -7.09 8.25
C THR A 314 -19.23 -7.86 6.96
N PHE A 315 -18.56 -7.24 5.99
CA PHE A 315 -18.24 -7.83 4.68
C PHE A 315 -17.20 -8.95 4.74
N VAL A 316 -16.40 -9.04 5.82
CA VAL A 316 -15.39 -10.12 5.99
C VAL A 316 -16.01 -11.52 5.95
N GLU A 317 -17.27 -11.69 6.36
CA GLU A 317 -17.97 -12.98 6.24
C GLU A 317 -18.16 -13.40 4.76
N HIS A 318 -18.44 -12.44 3.87
CA HIS A 318 -18.52 -12.68 2.43
C HIS A 318 -17.13 -13.07 1.87
N LEU A 319 -16.07 -12.33 2.23
CA LEU A 319 -14.71 -12.65 1.81
C LEU A 319 -14.29 -14.07 2.25
N SER A 320 -14.61 -14.41 3.50
CA SER A 320 -14.33 -15.74 4.05
C SER A 320 -15.12 -16.84 3.37
N ALA A 321 -16.40 -16.60 3.03
CA ALA A 321 -17.25 -17.55 2.32
C ALA A 321 -16.81 -17.73 0.85
N LEU A 322 -16.28 -16.69 0.23
CA LEU A 322 -15.71 -16.72 -1.11
C LEU A 322 -14.38 -17.50 -1.13
N GLY A 323 -13.66 -17.49 0.00
CA GLY A 323 -12.42 -18.24 0.19
C GLY A 323 -11.15 -17.47 -0.13
N VAL A 324 -11.20 -16.15 -0.31
CA VAL A 324 -10.00 -15.32 -0.47
C VAL A 324 -9.16 -15.31 0.80
N ASN A 325 -7.86 -15.16 0.67
CA ASN A 325 -6.92 -15.16 1.77
C ASN A 325 -6.10 -13.87 1.89
N ALA A 326 -6.40 -12.88 1.05
CA ALA A 326 -5.90 -11.53 1.17
C ALA A 326 -6.95 -10.51 0.72
N VAL A 327 -7.00 -9.36 1.38
CA VAL A 327 -7.77 -8.19 0.96
C VAL A 327 -6.83 -7.01 0.81
N GLU A 328 -6.93 -6.30 -0.32
CA GLU A 328 -6.22 -5.06 -0.58
C GLU A 328 -7.22 -3.92 -0.51
N LEU A 329 -7.05 -3.02 0.47
CA LEU A 329 -7.91 -1.86 0.64
C LEU A 329 -7.38 -0.69 -0.19
N LEU A 330 -8.24 -0.06 -0.98
CA LEU A 330 -7.97 1.27 -1.51
C LEU A 330 -7.60 2.22 -0.35
N PRO A 331 -6.94 3.38 -0.63
CA PRO A 331 -6.43 4.25 0.43
C PRO A 331 -7.47 4.53 1.53
N ILE A 332 -7.07 4.34 2.78
CA ILE A 332 -7.92 4.48 3.96
C ILE A 332 -7.40 5.55 4.95
N ALA A 333 -6.27 6.20 4.64
CA ALA A 333 -5.77 7.33 5.41
C ALA A 333 -6.69 8.56 5.23
N GLU A 334 -6.56 9.58 6.08
CA GLU A 334 -7.30 10.84 5.92
C GLU A 334 -7.03 11.49 4.55
N PHE A 335 -8.07 11.91 3.85
CA PHE A 335 -8.03 12.53 2.53
C PHE A 335 -9.10 13.60 2.39
N GLU A 336 -9.05 14.39 1.32
CA GLU A 336 -9.84 15.63 1.20
C GLU A 336 -11.35 15.40 1.17
N THR A 337 -11.86 14.30 0.62
CA THR A 337 -13.30 14.01 0.58
C THR A 337 -13.61 12.54 0.42
N ARG A 338 -14.53 12.03 1.24
CA ARG A 338 -15.02 10.65 1.15
C ARG A 338 -15.89 10.37 -0.08
N ALA A 339 -16.06 11.35 -0.96
CA ALA A 339 -16.75 11.17 -2.23
C ALA A 339 -15.85 10.60 -3.34
N ASN A 340 -14.55 10.39 -3.08
CA ASN A 340 -13.58 9.81 -4.01
C ASN A 340 -12.91 8.54 -3.44
N TRP A 341 -11.85 8.07 -4.09
CA TRP A 341 -11.18 6.80 -3.75
C TRP A 341 -10.11 6.90 -2.67
N GLY A 342 -9.75 8.13 -2.23
CA GLY A 342 -8.79 8.35 -1.15
C GLY A 342 -7.36 8.66 -1.55
N TYR A 343 -7.06 8.87 -2.83
CA TYR A 343 -5.68 9.13 -3.28
C TYR A 343 -5.15 10.54 -2.96
N GLY A 344 -6.01 11.49 -2.59
CA GLY A 344 -5.62 12.81 -2.08
C GLY A 344 -5.26 12.80 -0.59
N THR A 345 -4.30 11.98 -0.18
CA THR A 345 -3.95 11.76 1.24
C THR A 345 -3.42 13.02 1.92
N SER A 346 -4.03 13.42 3.03
CA SER A 346 -3.64 14.58 3.83
C SER A 346 -2.83 14.21 5.09
N HIS A 347 -3.20 13.15 5.81
CA HIS A 347 -2.55 12.68 7.03
C HIS A 347 -2.26 11.18 6.95
N PHE A 348 -0.98 10.83 6.87
CA PHE A 348 -0.53 9.48 6.50
C PHE A 348 -0.58 8.46 7.64
N PHE A 349 -0.70 8.89 8.89
CA PHE A 349 -0.78 8.00 10.07
C PHE A 349 -2.21 7.77 10.54
N ALA A 350 -3.11 8.70 10.26
CA ALA A 350 -4.51 8.64 10.66
C ALA A 350 -5.33 7.89 9.62
N ALA A 351 -6.04 6.84 10.01
CA ALA A 351 -7.11 6.31 9.19
C ALA A 351 -8.29 7.29 9.17
N ASP A 352 -8.99 7.37 8.03
CA ASP A 352 -10.12 8.28 7.81
C ASP A 352 -11.14 8.18 8.95
N GLN A 353 -11.33 9.29 9.66
CA GLN A 353 -12.23 9.35 10.81
C GLN A 353 -13.69 9.15 10.37
N GLY A 354 -14.03 9.56 9.17
CA GLY A 354 -15.35 9.32 8.59
C GLY A 354 -15.62 7.85 8.28
N ALA A 355 -14.59 7.07 7.98
CA ALA A 355 -14.68 5.61 7.85
C ALA A 355 -14.67 4.88 9.20
N GLY A 356 -14.38 5.57 10.30
CA GLY A 356 -14.35 5.01 11.65
C GLY A 356 -12.98 5.09 12.34
N GLY A 357 -11.95 5.60 11.68
CA GLY A 357 -10.63 5.88 12.24
C GLY A 357 -9.78 4.65 12.52
N THR A 358 -8.63 4.88 13.12
CA THR A 358 -7.58 3.88 13.32
C THR A 358 -8.02 2.68 14.18
N ASP A 359 -8.87 2.89 15.18
CA ASP A 359 -9.32 1.78 16.04
C ASP A 359 -10.27 0.83 15.29
N ARG A 360 -11.08 1.35 14.36
CA ARG A 360 -11.90 0.50 13.48
C ARG A 360 -11.04 -0.25 12.45
N LEU A 361 -9.98 0.39 11.94
CA LEU A 361 -9.00 -0.30 11.09
C LEU A 361 -8.35 -1.47 11.83
N LYS A 362 -7.90 -1.27 13.08
CA LYS A 362 -7.38 -2.37 13.94
C LYS A 362 -8.40 -3.50 14.10
N MET A 363 -9.68 -3.17 14.30
CA MET A 363 -10.73 -4.17 14.41
C MET A 363 -10.94 -4.95 13.11
N PHE A 364 -10.96 -4.26 11.98
CA PHE A 364 -11.07 -4.89 10.66
C PHE A 364 -9.91 -5.88 10.44
N VAL A 365 -8.67 -5.43 10.67
CA VAL A 365 -7.48 -6.29 10.55
C VAL A 365 -7.59 -7.52 11.44
N LYS A 366 -7.93 -7.35 12.70
CA LYS A 366 -8.11 -8.47 13.63
C LYS A 366 -9.16 -9.48 13.17
N VAL A 367 -10.30 -9.01 12.66
CA VAL A 367 -11.36 -9.89 12.14
C VAL A 367 -10.90 -10.63 10.89
N CYS A 368 -10.15 -9.99 10.01
CA CYS A 368 -9.53 -10.63 8.86
C CYS A 368 -8.54 -11.73 9.29
N HIS A 369 -7.65 -11.44 10.23
CA HIS A 369 -6.67 -12.40 10.76
C HIS A 369 -7.34 -13.62 11.41
N GLN A 370 -8.42 -13.42 12.16
CA GLN A 370 -9.23 -14.50 12.71
C GLN A 370 -9.84 -15.41 11.63
N ARG A 371 -9.94 -14.94 10.39
CA ARG A 371 -10.40 -15.70 9.21
C ARG A 371 -9.26 -16.23 8.34
N GLY A 372 -7.99 -15.88 8.67
CA GLY A 372 -6.82 -16.24 7.88
C GLY A 372 -6.66 -15.38 6.61
N ILE A 373 -7.19 -14.15 6.63
CA ILE A 373 -7.13 -13.20 5.53
C ILE A 373 -6.09 -12.13 5.87
N ALA A 374 -5.05 -12.02 5.05
CA ALA A 374 -4.05 -10.97 5.16
C ALA A 374 -4.62 -9.61 4.70
N VAL A 375 -4.17 -8.51 5.31
CA VAL A 375 -4.61 -7.16 4.95
C VAL A 375 -3.47 -6.38 4.33
N ILE A 376 -3.67 -5.96 3.08
CA ILE A 376 -2.77 -5.12 2.30
C ILE A 376 -3.41 -3.74 2.20
N LEU A 377 -2.63 -2.69 2.38
CA LEU A 377 -3.10 -1.32 2.17
C LEU A 377 -2.52 -0.73 0.89
N ASP A 378 -3.37 -0.13 0.09
CA ASP A 378 -2.93 0.77 -0.95
C ASP A 378 -2.53 2.11 -0.34
N VAL A 379 -1.32 2.59 -0.65
CA VAL A 379 -0.76 3.82 -0.09
C VAL A 379 -0.22 4.72 -1.18
N CYS A 380 -0.67 5.97 -1.15
CA CYS A 380 -0.28 6.99 -2.10
C CYS A 380 0.89 7.81 -1.55
N TYR A 381 2.12 7.46 -1.92
CA TYR A 381 3.34 8.17 -1.55
C TYR A 381 4.01 8.87 -2.74
N ASN A 382 3.39 8.80 -3.91
CA ASN A 382 3.94 9.37 -5.14
C ASN A 382 3.70 10.87 -5.26
N HIS A 383 2.73 11.43 -4.55
CA HIS A 383 2.40 12.85 -4.61
C HIS A 383 1.83 13.40 -3.30
N PHE A 384 1.88 14.72 -3.19
CA PHE A 384 1.02 15.53 -2.33
C PHE A 384 -0.01 16.24 -3.18
N ASP A 385 -1.21 16.47 -2.62
CA ASP A 385 -2.24 17.24 -3.28
C ASP A 385 -1.73 18.67 -3.57
N PRO A 386 -1.89 19.21 -4.79
CA PRO A 386 -1.45 20.56 -5.15
C PRO A 386 -2.05 21.67 -4.29
N ASP A 387 -3.26 21.45 -3.81
CA ASP A 387 -4.00 22.38 -2.95
C ASP A 387 -4.03 21.89 -1.49
N GLY A 388 -3.13 20.96 -1.16
CA GLY A 388 -3.00 20.27 0.13
C GLY A 388 -2.99 21.16 1.34
N GLU A 389 -4.09 21.62 1.65
CA GLU A 389 -4.68 22.30 2.79
C GLU A 389 -3.72 22.69 3.94
N ARG A 390 -4.26 22.87 5.09
CA ARG A 390 -3.53 23.18 6.33
C ARG A 390 -2.47 22.17 6.73
N ALA A 391 -2.48 20.94 6.16
CA ALA A 391 -1.51 19.91 6.49
C ALA A 391 -0.16 20.05 5.79
N GLN A 392 -0.15 20.54 4.55
CA GLN A 392 0.99 20.36 3.66
C GLN A 392 1.41 21.64 2.93
N TRP A 393 0.47 22.34 2.31
CA TRP A 393 0.76 23.41 1.38
C TRP A 393 1.34 24.65 2.05
N ALA A 394 2.47 25.15 1.52
CA ALA A 394 3.15 26.36 2.02
C ALA A 394 3.25 26.40 3.56
N TYR A 395 3.66 25.28 4.14
CA TYR A 395 3.54 25.00 5.58
C TYR A 395 4.16 26.09 6.46
N ASP A 396 5.43 26.43 6.21
CA ASP A 396 6.22 27.35 7.02
C ASP A 396 6.86 28.51 6.21
N SER A 397 6.65 28.56 4.89
CA SER A 397 7.11 29.62 4.01
C SER A 397 6.14 29.80 2.82
N ASN A 398 5.95 31.05 2.37
CA ASN A 398 5.26 31.36 1.13
C ASN A 398 6.20 31.40 -0.08
N ASP A 399 7.49 31.26 0.12
CA ASP A 399 8.47 31.15 -0.95
C ASP A 399 8.45 29.71 -1.51
N HIS A 400 8.09 29.55 -2.77
CA HIS A 400 8.01 28.24 -3.44
C HIS A 400 9.31 27.45 -3.33
N THR A 401 10.47 28.12 -3.40
CA THR A 401 11.80 27.47 -3.32
C THR A 401 12.10 26.91 -1.92
N ARG A 402 11.37 27.33 -0.91
CA ARG A 402 11.50 26.92 0.50
C ARG A 402 10.38 25.99 0.98
N ASN A 403 9.54 25.50 0.07
CA ASN A 403 8.52 24.51 0.41
C ASN A 403 9.17 23.25 0.98
N ILE A 404 8.75 22.81 2.18
CA ILE A 404 9.37 21.69 2.88
C ILE A 404 8.85 20.33 2.46
N TYR A 405 7.65 20.25 1.87
CA TYR A 405 7.04 18.97 1.48
C TYR A 405 7.06 18.76 -0.03
N TYR A 406 6.76 19.80 -0.82
CA TYR A 406 6.63 19.74 -2.28
C TYR A 406 7.97 20.05 -2.94
N TRP A 407 8.36 19.26 -3.91
CA TRP A 407 9.61 19.43 -4.64
C TRP A 407 9.52 20.60 -5.62
N TYR A 408 10.34 21.59 -5.43
CA TYR A 408 10.43 22.75 -6.29
C TYR A 408 11.87 22.93 -6.82
N GLU A 409 12.01 23.20 -8.11
CA GLU A 409 13.31 23.47 -8.75
C GLU A 409 13.29 24.77 -9.57
N GLY A 410 14.42 25.48 -9.61
CA GLY A 410 14.56 26.74 -10.32
C GLY A 410 14.15 27.97 -9.49
N ASN A 411 13.93 29.10 -10.14
CA ASN A 411 13.49 30.33 -9.50
C ASN A 411 12.07 30.67 -9.94
N PRO A 412 11.20 31.19 -9.06
CA PRO A 412 9.82 31.53 -9.43
C PRO A 412 9.71 32.52 -10.60
N GLY A 413 10.67 33.41 -10.75
CA GLY A 413 10.73 34.37 -11.85
C GLY A 413 11.10 33.79 -13.23
N ASP A 414 11.54 32.54 -13.28
CA ASP A 414 11.87 31.85 -14.53
C ASP A 414 10.61 31.27 -15.21
N TYR A 415 9.48 31.26 -14.51
CA TYR A 415 8.23 30.66 -14.95
C TYR A 415 7.15 31.73 -15.18
N ALA A 416 6.28 31.53 -16.18
CA ALA A 416 5.12 32.38 -16.42
C ALA A 416 4.14 32.36 -15.24
N ASP A 417 3.96 31.19 -14.61
CA ASP A 417 3.34 30.96 -13.30
C ASP A 417 4.44 30.49 -12.35
N PRO A 418 4.66 31.13 -11.19
CA PRO A 418 5.63 30.68 -10.20
C PRO A 418 5.51 29.20 -9.79
N ARG A 419 4.32 28.61 -9.87
CA ARG A 419 4.08 27.19 -9.63
C ARG A 419 4.75 26.25 -10.65
N GLY A 420 5.19 26.76 -11.80
CA GLY A 420 5.85 26.00 -12.85
C GLY A 420 7.16 25.32 -12.45
N GLY A 421 7.72 25.67 -11.30
CA GLY A 421 8.91 25.03 -10.74
C GLY A 421 8.64 23.77 -9.91
N TYR A 422 7.38 23.48 -9.57
CA TYR A 422 7.06 22.22 -8.90
C TYR A 422 7.21 21.03 -9.85
N ILE A 423 7.63 19.91 -9.27
CA ILE A 423 7.71 18.65 -10.00
C ILE A 423 6.32 18.02 -10.01
N ASP A 424 5.81 17.76 -11.22
CA ASP A 424 4.49 17.16 -11.46
C ASP A 424 4.65 15.68 -11.76
N ASN A 425 3.87 14.82 -11.12
CA ASN A 425 3.80 13.41 -11.46
C ASN A 425 2.88 13.11 -12.66
N ILE A 426 2.33 14.18 -13.29
CA ILE A 426 1.51 14.19 -14.52
C ILE A 426 0.10 13.60 -14.34
N SER A 427 -0.20 12.90 -13.26
CA SER A 427 -1.52 12.28 -13.10
C SER A 427 -2.35 12.88 -11.96
N THR A 428 -1.77 13.06 -10.78
CA THR A 428 -2.55 13.28 -9.56
C THR A 428 -2.09 14.47 -8.71
N GLY A 429 -0.81 14.81 -8.73
CA GLY A 429 -0.33 15.89 -7.90
C GLY A 429 1.17 16.15 -8.03
N TRP A 430 1.75 16.81 -7.04
CA TRP A 430 3.15 17.21 -7.07
C TRP A 430 4.04 16.30 -6.24
N ALA A 431 5.24 16.02 -6.76
CA ALA A 431 6.20 15.11 -6.15
C ALA A 431 6.63 15.58 -4.75
N PRO A 432 6.70 14.65 -3.77
CA PRO A 432 7.31 14.92 -2.48
C PRO A 432 8.81 15.19 -2.59
N ARG A 433 9.34 15.96 -1.65
CA ARG A 433 10.78 16.25 -1.55
C ARG A 433 11.56 15.05 -1.00
N PHE A 434 11.74 14.02 -1.84
CA PHE A 434 12.49 12.82 -1.44
C PHE A 434 13.98 13.07 -1.16
N ASP A 435 14.52 14.24 -1.49
CA ASP A 435 15.84 14.69 -1.05
C ASP A 435 15.89 15.07 0.45
N GLU A 436 14.75 15.43 1.04
CA GLU A 436 14.65 15.74 2.47
C GLU A 436 14.40 14.48 3.31
N GLU A 437 15.25 14.26 4.33
CA GLU A 437 15.10 13.10 5.22
C GLU A 437 13.74 13.12 5.95
N ALA A 438 13.27 14.29 6.36
CA ALA A 438 11.99 14.42 7.07
C ALA A 438 10.80 13.95 6.22
N VAL A 439 10.82 14.20 4.92
CA VAL A 439 9.77 13.75 3.99
C VAL A 439 9.86 12.24 3.75
N ARG A 440 11.06 11.70 3.54
CA ARG A 440 11.21 10.23 3.44
C ARG A 440 10.74 9.53 4.71
N GLN A 441 11.11 10.09 5.86
CA GLN A 441 10.72 9.55 7.17
C GLN A 441 9.23 9.67 7.47
N LEU A 442 8.53 10.64 6.92
CA LEU A 442 7.07 10.73 7.00
C LEU A 442 6.44 9.42 6.48
N PHE A 443 6.77 9.03 5.25
CA PHE A 443 6.20 7.84 4.60
C PHE A 443 6.72 6.52 5.20
N ILE A 444 8.03 6.47 5.52
CA ILE A 444 8.64 5.29 6.15
C ILE A 444 8.03 5.04 7.53
N SER A 445 7.87 6.09 8.33
CA SER A 445 7.34 5.97 9.68
C SER A 445 5.84 5.70 9.68
N SER A 446 5.09 6.25 8.73
CA SER A 446 3.67 5.93 8.51
C SER A 446 3.50 4.43 8.26
N ALA A 447 4.21 3.87 7.27
CA ALA A 447 4.14 2.44 6.99
C ALA A 447 4.58 1.58 8.18
N ALA A 448 5.66 1.98 8.87
CA ALA A 448 6.12 1.28 10.08
C ALA A 448 5.08 1.32 11.22
N PHE A 449 4.37 2.43 11.39
CA PHE A 449 3.26 2.55 12.33
C PHE A 449 2.10 1.60 11.95
N LEU A 450 1.67 1.61 10.70
CA LEU A 450 0.59 0.72 10.22
C LEU A 450 0.93 -0.76 10.42
N VAL A 451 2.19 -1.14 10.18
CA VAL A 451 2.66 -2.52 10.42
C VAL A 451 2.71 -2.86 11.91
N SER A 452 3.25 -1.97 12.74
CA SER A 452 3.55 -2.30 14.15
C SER A 452 2.39 -2.05 15.11
N VAL A 453 1.44 -1.18 14.74
CA VAL A 453 0.30 -0.77 15.59
C VAL A 453 -1.03 -1.28 15.04
N CYS A 454 -1.20 -1.26 13.71
CA CYS A 454 -2.42 -1.75 13.07
C CYS A 454 -2.29 -3.19 12.55
N HIS A 455 -1.11 -3.80 12.65
CA HIS A 455 -0.80 -5.18 12.23
C HIS A 455 -1.01 -5.47 10.73
N ILE A 456 -0.84 -4.45 9.89
CA ILE A 456 -0.94 -4.60 8.43
C ILE A 456 0.10 -5.60 7.90
N ASP A 457 -0.28 -6.40 6.90
CA ASP A 457 0.53 -7.49 6.34
C ASP A 457 1.24 -7.12 5.04
N GLY A 458 0.84 -6.04 4.41
CA GLY A 458 1.45 -5.64 3.16
C GLY A 458 1.01 -4.28 2.66
N PHE A 459 1.66 -3.84 1.59
CA PHE A 459 1.36 -2.58 0.92
C PHE A 459 1.38 -2.75 -0.60
N ARG A 460 0.46 -2.09 -1.25
CA ARG A 460 0.56 -1.71 -2.65
C ARG A 460 0.97 -0.23 -2.70
N LEU A 461 2.08 0.10 -3.32
CA LEU A 461 2.47 1.49 -3.54
C LEU A 461 1.91 1.97 -4.87
N ASP A 462 1.12 3.04 -4.78
CA ASP A 462 0.50 3.70 -5.90
C ASP A 462 1.53 4.36 -6.80
N GLN A 463 1.40 4.16 -8.10
CA GLN A 463 2.12 4.84 -9.19
C GLN A 463 3.63 5.04 -8.93
N THR A 464 4.34 3.98 -8.55
CA THR A 464 5.79 4.05 -8.23
C THR A 464 6.64 4.49 -9.39
N SER A 465 6.22 4.27 -10.64
CA SER A 465 6.90 4.79 -11.84
C SER A 465 7.04 6.32 -11.80
N SER A 466 6.09 7.04 -11.23
CA SER A 466 6.16 8.50 -11.02
C SER A 466 7.13 8.91 -9.92
N ILE A 467 7.57 7.97 -9.07
CA ILE A 467 8.56 8.24 -8.02
C ILE A 467 9.98 8.13 -8.58
N HIS A 468 10.29 7.08 -9.36
CA HIS A 468 11.67 6.73 -9.64
C HIS A 468 12.13 6.97 -11.10
N GLN A 469 11.22 7.12 -12.06
CA GLN A 469 11.67 7.14 -13.45
C GLN A 469 10.83 8.01 -14.36
N TYR A 470 9.55 7.71 -14.55
CA TYR A 470 8.70 8.34 -15.54
C TYR A 470 7.24 8.23 -15.13
N PRO A 471 6.47 9.25 -15.33
CA PRO A 471 6.81 10.52 -15.97
C PRO A 471 7.09 11.66 -14.96
N VAL A 472 8.21 11.61 -14.23
CA VAL A 472 8.57 12.69 -13.30
C VAL A 472 9.09 13.88 -14.10
N LEU A 473 8.27 14.90 -14.24
CA LEU A 473 8.58 16.10 -15.01
C LEU A 473 8.32 17.35 -14.17
N HIS A 474 8.96 18.45 -14.56
CA HIS A 474 8.52 19.76 -14.13
C HIS A 474 7.14 20.09 -14.71
N ALA A 475 6.39 20.95 -14.07
CA ALA A 475 5.10 21.43 -14.57
C ALA A 475 5.19 22.08 -15.98
N ASP A 476 6.37 22.53 -16.40
CA ASP A 476 6.64 23.04 -17.74
C ASP A 476 7.07 21.94 -18.75
N GLY A 477 7.07 20.67 -18.36
CA GLY A 477 7.35 19.51 -19.19
C GLY A 477 8.82 19.12 -19.30
N ARG A 478 9.75 19.76 -18.57
CA ARG A 478 11.16 19.34 -18.53
C ARG A 478 11.34 18.12 -17.64
N ARG A 479 12.35 17.30 -17.96
CA ARG A 479 12.69 16.13 -17.12
C ARG A 479 13.23 16.54 -15.76
N ALA A 480 12.84 15.78 -14.74
CA ALA A 480 13.24 15.95 -13.34
C ALA A 480 14.13 14.78 -12.89
N ASP A 481 15.30 14.62 -13.53
CA ASP A 481 16.19 13.46 -13.30
C ASP A 481 16.67 13.38 -11.84
N ARG A 482 16.89 14.52 -11.16
CA ARG A 482 17.25 14.55 -9.75
C ARG A 482 16.11 14.02 -8.85
N ALA A 483 14.87 14.43 -9.11
CA ALA A 483 13.72 13.94 -8.38
C ALA A 483 13.55 12.41 -8.54
N ALA A 484 13.70 11.89 -9.76
CA ALA A 484 13.66 10.47 -10.04
C ALA A 484 14.76 9.68 -9.29
N ALA A 485 15.99 10.21 -9.24
CA ALA A 485 17.09 9.58 -8.52
C ALA A 485 16.84 9.48 -7.02
N PHE A 486 16.37 10.55 -6.38
CA PHE A 486 16.01 10.54 -4.96
C PHE A 486 14.74 9.72 -4.68
N GLY A 487 13.79 9.69 -5.63
CA GLY A 487 12.64 8.81 -5.57
C GLY A 487 13.03 7.33 -5.53
N ALA A 488 13.96 6.90 -6.39
CA ALA A 488 14.50 5.54 -6.36
C ALA A 488 15.21 5.23 -5.03
N LYS A 489 15.98 6.19 -4.46
CA LYS A 489 16.59 6.04 -3.13
C LYS A 489 15.54 5.93 -2.02
N PHE A 490 14.48 6.72 -2.10
CA PHE A 490 13.35 6.61 -1.15
C PHE A 490 12.73 5.21 -1.20
N LEU A 491 12.40 4.68 -2.37
CA LEU A 491 11.82 3.34 -2.51
C LEU A 491 12.73 2.25 -1.93
N LYS A 492 14.05 2.33 -2.19
CA LYS A 492 15.01 1.42 -1.56
C LYS A 492 15.05 1.55 -0.03
N GLN A 493 15.09 2.76 0.48
CA GLN A 493 15.09 3.01 1.92
C GLN A 493 13.80 2.48 2.57
N TRP A 494 12.66 2.73 1.93
CA TRP A 494 11.35 2.30 2.40
C TRP A 494 11.26 0.77 2.45
N THR A 495 11.53 0.06 1.35
CA THR A 495 11.46 -1.41 1.30
C THR A 495 12.46 -2.06 2.26
N ARG A 496 13.71 -1.54 2.34
CA ARG A 496 14.71 -2.01 3.29
C ARG A 496 14.22 -1.89 4.73
N THR A 497 13.63 -0.74 5.09
CA THR A 497 13.10 -0.52 6.43
C THR A 497 11.95 -1.49 6.72
N MET A 498 11.00 -1.66 5.79
CA MET A 498 9.89 -2.60 5.94
C MET A 498 10.40 -4.04 6.13
N ARG A 499 11.37 -4.49 5.33
CA ARG A 499 11.98 -5.82 5.47
C ARG A 499 12.77 -5.97 6.76
N LEU A 500 13.36 -4.92 7.29
CA LEU A 500 14.00 -4.95 8.60
C LEU A 500 12.98 -5.09 9.73
N ILE A 501 11.81 -4.48 9.62
CA ILE A 501 10.75 -4.52 10.63
C ILE A 501 10.00 -5.86 10.59
N LYS A 502 9.46 -6.24 9.44
CA LYS A 502 8.67 -7.47 9.24
C LYS A 502 9.06 -8.11 7.89
N PRO A 503 9.94 -9.11 7.86
CA PRO A 503 10.44 -9.71 6.61
C PRO A 503 9.37 -10.30 5.71
N GLN A 504 8.26 -10.75 6.29
CA GLN A 504 7.15 -11.41 5.61
C GLN A 504 6.09 -10.45 5.05
N LEU A 505 6.34 -9.12 5.07
CA LEU A 505 5.42 -8.17 4.46
C LEU A 505 5.27 -8.44 2.95
N PHE A 506 4.04 -8.32 2.46
CA PHE A 506 3.76 -8.31 1.03
C PHE A 506 3.96 -6.88 0.51
N LEU A 507 4.93 -6.69 -0.39
CA LEU A 507 5.24 -5.38 -0.96
C LEU A 507 5.04 -5.43 -2.46
N THR A 508 3.94 -4.84 -2.94
CA THR A 508 3.63 -4.73 -4.36
C THR A 508 3.73 -3.28 -4.83
N ALA A 509 3.99 -3.07 -6.09
CA ALA A 509 4.10 -1.76 -6.69
C ALA A 509 3.21 -1.65 -7.92
N GLU A 510 2.47 -0.56 -8.03
CA GLU A 510 1.94 -0.17 -9.32
C GLU A 510 3.06 0.47 -10.13
N ASP A 511 3.62 -0.30 -11.07
CA ASP A 511 4.77 0.11 -11.86
C ASP A 511 4.69 -0.36 -13.30
N TYR A 512 4.73 0.58 -14.21
CA TYR A 512 4.63 0.36 -15.66
C TYR A 512 5.95 0.58 -16.40
N SER A 513 7.07 0.74 -15.67
CA SER A 513 8.37 1.05 -16.28
C SER A 513 9.09 -0.17 -16.87
N ASP A 514 8.62 -1.40 -16.57
CA ASP A 514 9.31 -2.67 -16.89
C ASP A 514 10.76 -2.74 -16.37
N TRP A 515 11.09 -1.92 -15.37
CA TRP A 515 12.41 -1.92 -14.78
C TRP A 515 12.61 -3.13 -13.87
N SER A 516 13.54 -4.03 -14.26
CA SER A 516 13.78 -5.31 -13.54
C SER A 516 14.18 -5.08 -12.08
N ALA A 517 14.85 -3.96 -11.77
CA ALA A 517 15.28 -3.63 -10.42
C ALA A 517 14.11 -3.49 -9.42
N MET A 518 12.88 -3.28 -9.88
CA MET A 518 11.70 -3.20 -9.00
C MET A 518 11.59 -4.42 -8.08
N THR A 519 11.78 -5.62 -8.62
CA THR A 519 11.62 -6.88 -7.89
C THR A 519 12.94 -7.56 -7.48
N GLU A 520 14.08 -6.92 -7.75
CA GLU A 520 15.36 -7.39 -7.26
C GLU A 520 15.53 -7.05 -5.76
N PRO A 521 16.25 -7.87 -4.97
CA PRO A 521 16.42 -7.65 -3.53
C PRO A 521 17.06 -6.31 -3.19
N SER A 522 16.50 -5.59 -2.20
CA SER A 522 17.03 -4.29 -1.73
C SER A 522 17.95 -4.42 -0.50
N LEU A 523 17.77 -5.42 0.36
CA LEU A 523 18.61 -5.60 1.56
C LEU A 523 20.02 -6.08 1.23
N THR A 524 20.16 -6.98 0.29
CA THR A 524 21.42 -7.66 -0.09
C THR A 524 21.94 -7.23 -1.46
N GLY A 525 21.17 -6.44 -2.20
CA GLY A 525 21.47 -5.98 -3.56
C GLY A 525 21.07 -4.52 -3.79
N ASP A 526 21.09 -4.11 -5.04
CA ASP A 526 20.77 -2.75 -5.48
C ASP A 526 19.33 -2.60 -6.01
N GLY A 527 18.52 -3.66 -5.94
CA GLY A 527 17.13 -3.63 -6.34
C GLY A 527 16.25 -2.75 -5.46
N LEU A 528 15.00 -2.55 -5.86
CA LEU A 528 14.01 -1.79 -5.11
C LEU A 528 13.26 -2.64 -4.07
N GLY A 529 13.30 -3.98 -4.16
CA GLY A 529 12.88 -4.91 -3.10
C GLY A 529 11.39 -5.16 -3.00
N PHE A 530 10.60 -4.85 -4.02
CA PHE A 530 9.20 -5.27 -4.11
C PHE A 530 9.10 -6.76 -4.45
N ASP A 531 8.04 -7.42 -4.02
CA ASP A 531 7.79 -8.83 -4.33
C ASP A 531 7.21 -9.00 -5.74
N ALA A 532 6.37 -8.05 -6.18
CA ALA A 532 5.78 -8.01 -7.51
C ALA A 532 5.39 -6.60 -7.94
N THR A 533 5.15 -6.46 -9.24
CA THR A 533 4.49 -5.28 -9.82
C THR A 533 3.11 -5.64 -10.34
N TRP A 534 2.17 -4.71 -10.32
CA TRP A 534 0.90 -4.82 -11.03
C TRP A 534 1.15 -4.98 -12.53
N TYR A 535 0.36 -5.80 -13.18
CA TYR A 535 0.58 -6.14 -14.59
C TYR A 535 -0.62 -5.78 -15.47
N GLY A 536 -0.73 -4.50 -15.83
CA GLY A 536 -1.79 -3.96 -16.67
C GLY A 536 -1.90 -4.64 -18.04
N ASP A 537 -0.77 -5.06 -18.66
CA ASP A 537 -0.79 -5.77 -19.93
C ASP A 537 -1.57 -7.09 -19.88
N PHE A 538 -1.71 -7.73 -18.73
CA PHE A 538 -2.56 -8.90 -18.58
C PHE A 538 -4.02 -8.51 -18.81
N HIS A 539 -4.53 -7.48 -18.13
CA HIS A 539 -5.85 -6.91 -18.36
C HIS A 539 -6.03 -6.46 -19.81
N HIS A 540 -5.07 -5.70 -20.36
CA HIS A 540 -5.15 -5.15 -21.72
C HIS A 540 -5.26 -6.22 -22.80
N ASN A 541 -4.58 -7.35 -22.63
CA ASN A 541 -4.69 -8.45 -23.56
C ASN A 541 -5.96 -9.29 -23.32
N LEU A 542 -6.35 -9.50 -22.07
CA LEU A 542 -7.49 -10.34 -21.73
C LEU A 542 -8.84 -9.65 -21.96
N VAL A 543 -9.01 -8.42 -21.48
CA VAL A 543 -10.30 -7.73 -21.45
C VAL A 543 -10.38 -6.63 -22.50
N GLU A 544 -9.71 -5.49 -22.27
CA GLU A 544 -9.72 -4.35 -23.18
C GLU A 544 -8.51 -3.44 -23.01
N TYR A 545 -8.26 -2.62 -24.01
CA TYR A 545 -7.30 -1.53 -23.93
C TYR A 545 -7.71 -0.33 -24.79
N HIS A 546 -7.55 0.87 -24.26
CA HIS A 546 -7.85 2.12 -24.96
C HIS A 546 -6.58 2.68 -25.58
N GLY A 547 -6.27 2.33 -26.80
CA GLY A 547 -5.21 2.98 -27.58
C GLY A 547 -3.98 2.15 -27.97
N GLY A 548 -4.05 0.82 -27.92
CA GLY A 548 -2.95 -0.05 -28.26
C GLY A 548 -3.28 -1.24 -29.16
N ALA A 549 -2.26 -2.01 -29.50
CA ALA A 549 -2.32 -3.20 -30.33
C ALA A 549 -2.51 -4.52 -29.55
N GLN A 550 -2.91 -4.42 -28.27
CA GLN A 550 -3.13 -5.57 -27.41
C GLN A 550 -4.29 -6.45 -27.91
N ALA A 551 -4.34 -7.70 -27.43
CA ALA A 551 -5.29 -8.68 -27.90
C ALA A 551 -6.75 -8.34 -27.65
N GLN A 552 -7.06 -7.73 -26.48
CA GLN A 552 -8.43 -7.35 -26.08
C GLN A 552 -9.46 -8.48 -26.33
N LEU A 553 -9.16 -9.67 -25.83
CA LEU A 553 -9.87 -10.89 -26.22
C LEU A 553 -11.38 -10.81 -25.96
N LEU A 554 -11.80 -10.37 -24.75
CA LEU A 554 -13.21 -10.29 -24.39
C LEU A 554 -13.96 -9.27 -25.23
N LYS A 555 -13.39 -8.07 -25.38
CA LYS A 555 -13.98 -6.99 -26.21
C LYS A 555 -14.17 -7.45 -27.66
N ASN A 556 -13.15 -8.10 -28.23
CA ASN A 556 -13.21 -8.61 -29.59
C ASN A 556 -14.17 -9.80 -29.73
N ALA A 557 -14.24 -10.72 -28.76
CA ALA A 557 -15.24 -11.77 -28.72
C ALA A 557 -16.67 -11.21 -28.60
N GLY A 558 -16.82 -10.09 -27.88
CA GLY A 558 -18.10 -9.38 -27.66
C GLY A 558 -18.77 -8.86 -28.92
N PHE A 559 -18.06 -8.71 -30.05
CA PHE A 559 -18.68 -8.34 -31.31
C PHE A 559 -19.58 -9.44 -31.87
N GLY A 560 -19.44 -10.69 -31.43
CA GLY A 560 -20.28 -11.81 -31.86
C GLY A 560 -20.08 -12.22 -33.35
N ASP A 561 -19.01 -11.74 -33.97
CA ASP A 561 -18.60 -12.16 -35.30
C ASP A 561 -17.52 -13.27 -35.21
N LYS A 562 -17.28 -13.99 -36.26
CA LYS A 562 -16.33 -15.12 -36.30
C LYS A 562 -14.87 -14.68 -36.61
N ARG A 563 -14.51 -13.45 -36.26
CA ARG A 563 -13.11 -12.97 -36.47
C ARG A 563 -12.14 -13.81 -35.65
N ALA A 564 -10.92 -13.97 -36.13
CA ALA A 564 -9.83 -14.50 -35.33
C ALA A 564 -9.55 -13.59 -34.12
N LEU A 565 -9.19 -14.18 -33.00
CA LEU A 565 -8.71 -13.45 -31.81
C LEU A 565 -7.20 -13.66 -31.68
N THR A 566 -6.48 -12.65 -31.24
CA THR A 566 -5.02 -12.72 -31.04
C THR A 566 -4.69 -13.42 -29.71
N MET A 567 -5.10 -14.71 -29.61
CA MET A 567 -4.78 -15.57 -28.47
C MET A 567 -3.26 -15.65 -28.24
N SER A 568 -2.48 -15.54 -29.32
CA SER A 568 -1.02 -15.51 -29.29
C SER A 568 -0.45 -14.31 -28.52
N SER A 569 -1.05 -13.14 -28.59
CA SER A 569 -0.65 -11.97 -27.80
C SER A 569 -0.94 -12.18 -26.31
N PHE A 570 -2.12 -12.70 -25.98
CA PHE A 570 -2.46 -13.05 -24.59
C PHE A 570 -1.55 -14.17 -24.04
N ALA A 571 -1.16 -15.15 -24.85
CA ALA A 571 -0.20 -16.17 -24.45
C ALA A 571 1.14 -15.54 -23.99
N GLY A 572 1.59 -14.47 -24.65
CA GLY A 572 2.75 -13.69 -24.24
C GLY A 572 2.59 -13.04 -22.87
N ALA A 573 1.44 -12.40 -22.63
CA ALA A 573 1.12 -11.82 -21.33
C ALA A 573 1.00 -12.88 -20.22
N LEU A 574 0.36 -14.01 -20.51
CA LEU A 574 0.23 -15.15 -19.61
C LEU A 574 1.61 -15.75 -19.25
N GLN A 575 2.53 -15.89 -20.21
CA GLN A 575 3.89 -16.35 -19.95
C GLN A 575 4.68 -15.34 -19.10
N THR A 576 4.51 -14.05 -19.36
CA THR A 576 5.20 -12.98 -18.62
C THR A 576 4.71 -12.87 -17.17
N SER A 577 3.46 -13.24 -16.89
CA SER A 577 2.89 -13.19 -15.54
C SER A 577 3.63 -14.06 -14.52
N ALA A 578 4.41 -15.06 -14.98
CA ALA A 578 5.31 -15.84 -14.13
C ALA A 578 6.48 -15.04 -13.50
N ARG A 579 6.68 -13.78 -13.92
CA ARG A 579 7.80 -12.94 -13.50
C ARG A 579 7.42 -11.94 -12.40
N SER A 580 7.08 -12.41 -11.21
CA SER A 580 6.74 -11.53 -10.07
C SER A 580 5.70 -10.46 -10.45
N LYS A 581 4.54 -10.89 -10.91
CA LYS A 581 3.44 -10.02 -11.33
C LYS A 581 2.18 -10.27 -10.51
N VAL A 582 1.47 -9.21 -10.14
CA VAL A 582 0.07 -9.26 -9.73
C VAL A 582 -0.77 -9.13 -10.99
N VAL A 583 -1.64 -10.11 -11.24
CA VAL A 583 -2.47 -10.17 -12.44
C VAL A 583 -3.94 -10.02 -12.11
N TYR A 584 -4.66 -9.34 -12.97
CA TYR A 584 -6.08 -9.06 -12.79
C TYR A 584 -6.77 -8.93 -14.15
N ASN A 585 -8.05 -9.28 -14.17
CA ASN A 585 -8.90 -8.97 -15.33
C ASN A 585 -9.66 -7.66 -15.14
N GLN A 586 -9.67 -7.10 -13.92
CA GLN A 586 -10.25 -5.81 -13.60
C GLN A 586 -9.61 -5.26 -12.32
N SER A 587 -9.38 -3.95 -12.28
CA SER A 587 -9.04 -3.19 -11.08
C SER A 587 -9.99 -2.01 -10.92
N HIS A 588 -9.87 -1.24 -9.83
CA HIS A 588 -10.65 -0.03 -9.64
C HIS A 588 -10.47 0.97 -10.80
N ASP A 589 -9.28 1.06 -11.41
CA ASP A 589 -8.98 1.97 -12.52
C ASP A 589 -9.62 1.56 -13.84
N ASP A 590 -9.81 0.26 -14.08
CA ASP A 590 -10.15 -0.29 -15.38
C ASP A 590 -11.63 -0.58 -15.56
N CYS A 591 -12.49 -0.30 -14.57
CA CYS A 591 -13.89 -0.70 -14.59
C CYS A 591 -14.90 0.45 -14.80
N GLY A 592 -14.51 1.46 -15.56
CA GLY A 592 -15.41 2.54 -15.97
C GLY A 592 -14.90 3.96 -15.75
N ASN A 593 -13.71 4.13 -15.16
CA ASN A 593 -13.15 5.45 -14.86
C ASN A 593 -12.60 6.14 -16.13
N ARG A 594 -12.06 5.38 -17.07
CA ARG A 594 -11.58 5.90 -18.36
C ARG A 594 -12.70 5.87 -19.40
N GLU A 595 -12.68 6.81 -20.35
CA GLU A 595 -13.63 6.81 -21.46
C GLU A 595 -13.54 5.49 -22.25
N GLY A 596 -14.68 4.82 -22.41
CA GLY A 596 -14.79 3.54 -23.13
C GLY A 596 -14.41 2.32 -22.31
N SER A 597 -13.96 2.46 -21.04
CA SER A 597 -13.81 1.34 -20.11
C SER A 597 -15.16 1.00 -19.44
N ALA A 598 -15.30 -0.22 -18.97
CA ALA A 598 -16.47 -0.69 -18.25
C ALA A 598 -16.15 -1.97 -17.47
N ARG A 599 -17.08 -2.43 -16.66
CA ARG A 599 -17.01 -3.74 -16.01
C ARG A 599 -16.81 -4.86 -17.04
N THR A 600 -16.06 -5.89 -16.67
CA THR A 600 -15.73 -7.04 -17.52
C THR A 600 -16.97 -7.64 -18.20
N ALA A 601 -18.10 -7.79 -17.48
CA ALA A 601 -19.34 -8.32 -18.02
C ALA A 601 -19.91 -7.46 -19.17
N VAL A 602 -19.76 -6.14 -19.09
CA VAL A 602 -20.23 -5.20 -20.12
C VAL A 602 -19.31 -5.23 -21.34
N ILE A 603 -17.99 -5.26 -21.13
CA ILE A 603 -16.98 -5.39 -22.20
C ILE A 603 -17.16 -6.72 -22.94
N ALA A 604 -17.40 -7.80 -22.21
CA ALA A 604 -17.55 -9.15 -22.76
C ALA A 604 -18.67 -9.32 -23.81
N VAL A 605 -19.60 -8.37 -23.88
CA VAL A 605 -20.68 -8.29 -24.88
C VAL A 605 -20.65 -6.98 -25.67
N ASN A 606 -19.48 -6.32 -25.69
CA ASN A 606 -19.25 -5.08 -26.45
C ASN A 606 -20.33 -4.02 -26.20
N PHE A 607 -20.61 -3.73 -24.92
CA PHE A 607 -21.60 -2.74 -24.46
C PHE A 607 -23.07 -3.04 -24.87
N ALA A 608 -23.37 -4.27 -25.32
CA ALA A 608 -24.75 -4.66 -25.49
C ALA A 608 -25.46 -4.77 -24.12
N PRO A 609 -26.77 -4.49 -24.03
CA PRO A 609 -27.51 -4.67 -22.78
C PRO A 609 -27.35 -6.09 -22.19
N VAL A 610 -26.89 -6.17 -20.96
CA VAL A 610 -26.59 -7.44 -20.28
C VAL A 610 -27.87 -8.05 -19.71
N VAL A 611 -28.72 -8.56 -20.62
CA VAL A 611 -30.05 -9.16 -20.32
C VAL A 611 -30.28 -10.43 -21.15
N GLY A 612 -31.03 -11.37 -20.64
CA GLY A 612 -31.42 -12.60 -21.35
C GLY A 612 -30.22 -13.38 -21.90
N GLU A 613 -30.22 -13.69 -23.19
CA GLU A 613 -29.12 -14.43 -23.84
C GLU A 613 -27.80 -13.67 -23.82
N THR A 614 -27.85 -12.35 -23.97
CA THR A 614 -26.65 -11.49 -23.89
C THR A 614 -25.99 -11.61 -22.52
N ARG A 615 -26.76 -11.69 -21.43
CA ARG A 615 -26.25 -11.93 -20.08
C ARG A 615 -25.57 -13.30 -19.97
N ALA A 616 -26.13 -14.35 -20.52
CA ALA A 616 -25.50 -15.67 -20.49
C ALA A 616 -24.12 -15.67 -21.15
N TRP A 617 -23.96 -14.95 -22.28
CA TRP A 617 -22.66 -14.72 -22.93
C TRP A 617 -21.70 -13.84 -22.12
N ALA A 618 -22.22 -12.77 -21.53
CA ALA A 618 -21.42 -11.89 -20.68
C ALA A 618 -20.84 -12.67 -19.50
N GLU A 619 -21.65 -13.44 -18.80
CA GLU A 619 -21.22 -14.26 -17.67
C GLU A 619 -20.27 -15.39 -18.10
N ALA A 620 -20.50 -16.08 -19.19
CA ALA A 620 -19.63 -17.14 -19.70
C ALA A 620 -18.22 -16.61 -19.99
N ARG A 621 -18.12 -15.45 -20.65
CA ARG A 621 -16.86 -14.77 -20.95
C ARG A 621 -16.20 -14.15 -19.70
N SER A 622 -16.98 -13.66 -18.73
CA SER A 622 -16.47 -13.20 -17.44
C SER A 622 -15.87 -14.36 -16.64
N ARG A 623 -16.51 -15.52 -16.60
CA ARG A 623 -15.95 -16.75 -16.01
C ARG A 623 -14.67 -17.21 -16.72
N PHE A 624 -14.58 -17.03 -18.04
CA PHE A 624 -13.34 -17.27 -18.77
C PHE A 624 -12.22 -16.34 -18.26
N ALA A 625 -12.49 -15.04 -18.13
CA ALA A 625 -11.50 -14.07 -17.63
C ALA A 625 -11.07 -14.39 -16.19
N ALA A 626 -12.01 -14.67 -15.30
CA ALA A 626 -11.74 -15.09 -13.93
C ALA A 626 -10.84 -16.34 -13.88
N ALA A 627 -11.13 -17.36 -14.70
CA ALA A 627 -10.32 -18.57 -14.76
C ALA A 627 -8.91 -18.29 -15.31
N MET A 628 -8.78 -17.45 -16.35
CA MET A 628 -7.45 -17.06 -16.87
C MET A 628 -6.63 -16.30 -15.82
N THR A 629 -7.25 -15.47 -14.99
CA THR A 629 -6.61 -14.74 -13.90
C THR A 629 -6.22 -15.67 -12.76
N LEU A 630 -7.17 -16.45 -12.21
CA LEU A 630 -6.96 -17.28 -11.02
C LEU A 630 -6.10 -18.52 -11.27
N LEU A 631 -5.96 -18.97 -12.52
CA LEU A 631 -5.14 -20.12 -12.90
C LEU A 631 -3.80 -19.72 -13.56
N SER A 632 -3.53 -18.42 -13.70
CA SER A 632 -2.27 -17.91 -14.24
C SER A 632 -1.09 -18.14 -13.26
N PRO A 633 0.16 -18.08 -13.71
CA PRO A 633 1.30 -18.16 -12.80
C PRO A 633 1.61 -16.88 -12.02
N GLY A 634 0.90 -15.76 -12.29
CA GLY A 634 0.96 -14.54 -11.50
C GLY A 634 0.20 -14.66 -10.18
N THR A 635 0.39 -13.70 -9.28
CA THR A 635 -0.45 -13.58 -8.08
C THR A 635 -1.80 -12.99 -8.49
N PRO A 636 -2.91 -13.72 -8.34
CA PRO A 636 -4.18 -13.24 -8.84
C PRO A 636 -4.82 -12.22 -7.90
N MET A 637 -5.38 -11.18 -8.51
CA MET A 637 -6.22 -10.18 -7.87
C MET A 637 -7.51 -10.00 -8.66
N PHE A 638 -8.60 -9.67 -7.99
CA PHE A 638 -9.84 -9.25 -8.63
C PHE A 638 -10.55 -8.16 -7.82
N PHE A 639 -11.27 -7.29 -8.52
CA PHE A 639 -11.92 -6.13 -7.92
C PHE A 639 -13.33 -6.45 -7.43
N MET A 640 -13.74 -5.84 -6.33
CA MET A 640 -15.08 -6.00 -5.74
C MET A 640 -16.20 -5.90 -6.78
N GLY A 641 -17.13 -6.86 -6.73
CA GLY A 641 -18.26 -6.96 -7.65
C GLY A 641 -18.02 -7.83 -8.88
N GLU A 642 -16.80 -8.26 -9.20
CA GLU A 642 -16.55 -9.21 -10.28
C GLU A 642 -17.24 -10.54 -10.03
N GLU A 643 -17.23 -10.98 -8.77
CA GLU A 643 -17.82 -12.25 -8.33
C GLU A 643 -19.34 -12.33 -8.48
N ILE A 644 -20.00 -11.19 -8.66
CA ILE A 644 -21.46 -11.13 -8.96
C ILE A 644 -21.74 -10.78 -10.42
N GLY A 645 -20.72 -10.54 -11.24
CA GLY A 645 -20.88 -10.03 -12.61
C GLY A 645 -21.41 -8.61 -12.66
N ALA A 646 -20.89 -7.74 -11.79
CA ALA A 646 -21.24 -6.31 -11.70
C ALA A 646 -21.22 -5.62 -13.07
N GLN A 647 -22.18 -4.71 -13.31
CA GLN A 647 -22.39 -4.07 -14.61
C GLN A 647 -22.24 -2.55 -14.57
N LYS A 648 -22.49 -1.92 -13.40
CA LYS A 648 -22.41 -0.47 -13.30
C LYS A 648 -20.95 -0.01 -13.33
N PRO A 649 -20.64 1.09 -14.04
CA PRO A 649 -19.28 1.62 -14.08
C PRO A 649 -18.85 2.04 -12.68
N TYR A 650 -17.58 1.81 -12.37
CA TYR A 650 -16.95 2.28 -11.15
C TYR A 650 -16.03 3.45 -11.48
N ARG A 651 -16.31 4.62 -10.91
CA ARG A 651 -15.61 5.86 -11.24
C ARG A 651 -15.21 6.63 -10.00
N TYR A 652 -14.15 7.41 -10.14
CA TYR A 652 -13.58 8.22 -9.07
C TYR A 652 -14.62 9.13 -8.38
N ASN A 653 -15.45 9.82 -9.16
CA ASN A 653 -16.37 10.87 -8.65
C ASN A 653 -17.84 10.44 -8.52
N ASP A 654 -18.22 9.23 -8.94
CA ASP A 654 -19.63 8.79 -8.94
C ASP A 654 -19.86 7.36 -8.46
N PHE A 655 -18.86 6.77 -7.80
CA PHE A 655 -18.98 5.38 -7.32
C PHE A 655 -20.18 5.17 -6.38
N LEU A 656 -20.56 6.19 -5.61
CA LEU A 656 -21.70 6.13 -4.69
C LEU A 656 -23.03 5.88 -5.43
N GLU A 657 -23.24 6.56 -6.55
CA GLU A 657 -24.45 6.43 -7.37
C GLU A 657 -24.47 5.10 -8.13
N ASN A 658 -23.30 4.58 -8.44
CA ASN A 658 -23.10 3.37 -9.22
C ASN A 658 -22.89 2.10 -8.37
N ARG A 659 -23.01 2.19 -7.04
CA ARG A 659 -22.87 1.01 -6.17
C ARG A 659 -23.83 -0.12 -6.57
N GLU A 660 -23.33 -1.34 -6.59
CA GLU A 660 -24.13 -2.56 -6.70
C GLU A 660 -24.10 -3.28 -5.34
N ASN A 661 -25.24 -3.81 -4.94
CA ASN A 661 -25.34 -4.49 -3.64
C ASN A 661 -24.81 -5.93 -3.78
N ILE A 662 -23.50 -6.09 -3.58
CA ILE A 662 -22.82 -7.39 -3.71
C ILE A 662 -23.49 -8.46 -2.84
N LEU A 663 -23.80 -8.14 -1.59
CA LEU A 663 -24.43 -9.09 -0.66
C LEU A 663 -25.86 -9.46 -1.09
N GLY A 664 -26.60 -8.50 -1.65
CA GLY A 664 -27.95 -8.75 -2.17
C GLY A 664 -27.96 -9.58 -3.45
N GLU A 665 -27.00 -9.36 -4.34
CA GLU A 665 -26.85 -10.09 -5.60
C GLU A 665 -26.27 -11.51 -5.40
N ALA A 666 -25.61 -11.75 -4.28
CA ALA A 666 -25.00 -13.04 -3.96
C ALA A 666 -26.01 -14.19 -3.91
N ASP A 667 -27.22 -13.93 -3.41
CA ASP A 667 -28.33 -14.89 -3.36
C ASP A 667 -29.27 -14.77 -4.56
N GLY A 668 -29.02 -13.83 -5.46
CA GLY A 668 -29.81 -13.51 -6.65
C GLY A 668 -29.16 -13.95 -7.95
N ASP A 669 -29.17 -13.06 -8.89
CA ASP A 669 -28.63 -13.25 -10.24
C ASP A 669 -27.12 -13.53 -10.27
N GLY A 670 -26.35 -13.06 -9.24
CA GLY A 670 -24.92 -13.30 -9.11
C GLY A 670 -24.51 -14.67 -8.55
N ALA A 671 -25.45 -15.49 -8.07
CA ALA A 671 -25.16 -16.74 -7.37
C ALA A 671 -24.29 -17.74 -8.19
N GLY A 672 -24.52 -17.81 -9.49
CA GLY A 672 -23.73 -18.65 -10.40
C GLY A 672 -22.28 -18.20 -10.51
N MET A 673 -22.08 -16.91 -10.65
CA MET A 673 -20.75 -16.28 -10.71
C MET A 673 -19.99 -16.49 -9.40
N ILE A 674 -20.59 -16.21 -8.25
CA ILE A 674 -20.00 -16.44 -6.91
C ILE A 674 -19.58 -17.90 -6.74
N SER A 675 -20.45 -18.85 -7.16
CA SER A 675 -20.10 -20.26 -7.08
C SER A 675 -18.89 -20.61 -7.92
N CYS A 676 -18.75 -20.00 -9.11
CA CYS A 676 -17.59 -20.17 -9.97
C CYS A 676 -16.31 -19.57 -9.35
N TYR A 677 -16.38 -18.34 -8.85
CA TYR A 677 -15.24 -17.69 -8.18
C TYR A 677 -14.77 -18.49 -6.97
N ARG A 678 -15.68 -18.93 -6.10
CA ARG A 678 -15.34 -19.74 -4.92
C ARG A 678 -14.60 -21.03 -5.30
N ASP A 679 -15.10 -21.77 -6.31
CA ASP A 679 -14.49 -23.03 -6.71
C ASP A 679 -13.15 -22.79 -7.42
N LEU A 680 -12.99 -21.71 -8.20
CA LEU A 680 -11.71 -21.28 -8.79
C LEU A 680 -10.69 -20.85 -7.74
N ILE A 681 -11.12 -20.08 -6.74
CA ILE A 681 -10.28 -19.65 -5.62
C ILE A 681 -9.79 -20.87 -4.84
N ALA A 682 -10.70 -21.81 -4.55
CA ALA A 682 -10.33 -23.05 -3.88
C ALA A 682 -9.31 -23.86 -4.69
N LEU A 683 -9.48 -23.94 -6.00
CA LEU A 683 -8.54 -24.61 -6.90
C LEU A 683 -7.18 -23.90 -6.90
N SER A 684 -7.17 -22.57 -6.96
CA SER A 684 -5.94 -21.74 -6.91
C SER A 684 -5.19 -21.92 -5.59
N ILE A 685 -5.87 -21.87 -4.45
CA ILE A 685 -5.24 -21.90 -3.12
C ILE A 685 -4.76 -23.32 -2.73
N HIS A 686 -5.47 -24.38 -3.15
CA HIS A 686 -5.21 -25.72 -2.66
C HIS A 686 -4.35 -26.59 -3.58
N GLN A 687 -3.94 -26.12 -4.75
CA GLN A 687 -3.11 -26.86 -5.69
C GLN A 687 -1.76 -26.21 -5.86
N ASP A 688 -0.68 -26.86 -5.37
CA ASP A 688 0.68 -26.33 -5.42
C ASP A 688 1.12 -26.04 -6.85
N ALA A 689 0.72 -26.89 -7.80
CA ALA A 689 0.98 -26.68 -9.22
C ALA A 689 0.39 -25.39 -9.76
N ILE A 690 -0.79 -24.97 -9.30
CA ILE A 690 -1.43 -23.70 -9.73
C ILE A 690 -0.75 -22.49 -9.10
N ARG A 691 -0.27 -22.62 -7.85
CA ARG A 691 0.49 -21.55 -7.15
C ARG A 691 1.94 -21.43 -7.66
N SER A 692 2.46 -22.43 -8.33
CA SER A 692 3.83 -22.41 -8.84
C SER A 692 4.02 -21.33 -9.92
N ARG A 693 5.25 -21.02 -10.28
CA ARG A 693 5.57 -20.15 -11.44
C ARG A 693 5.75 -20.94 -12.73
N ASN A 694 5.57 -22.27 -12.67
CA ASN A 694 5.77 -23.16 -13.81
C ASN A 694 4.61 -23.05 -14.80
N ILE A 695 4.89 -22.71 -16.04
CA ILE A 695 3.93 -22.65 -17.13
C ILE A 695 4.57 -23.10 -18.46
N ALA A 696 3.82 -23.85 -19.24
CA ALA A 696 4.12 -24.14 -20.64
C ALA A 696 2.85 -23.99 -21.47
N ILE A 697 2.92 -23.31 -22.59
CA ILE A 697 1.77 -23.03 -23.47
C ILE A 697 1.94 -23.82 -24.79
N PRO A 698 1.51 -25.10 -24.85
CA PRO A 698 1.71 -25.94 -26.00
C PRO A 698 0.79 -25.60 -27.19
N LEU A 699 -0.33 -24.94 -26.95
CA LEU A 699 -1.29 -24.65 -28.00
C LEU A 699 -1.87 -23.24 -27.89
N VAL A 700 -1.78 -22.52 -29.01
CA VAL A 700 -2.41 -21.23 -29.23
C VAL A 700 -3.02 -21.26 -30.63
N HIS A 701 -4.33 -21.00 -30.75
CA HIS A 701 -5.02 -21.06 -32.02
C HIS A 701 -5.93 -19.83 -32.18
N ASP A 702 -5.46 -18.84 -32.90
CA ASP A 702 -6.13 -17.54 -33.04
C ASP A 702 -7.47 -17.65 -33.76
N GLU A 703 -7.57 -18.45 -34.86
CA GLU A 703 -8.81 -18.63 -35.64
C GLU A 703 -9.87 -19.40 -34.88
N ASN A 704 -9.50 -20.45 -34.15
CA ASN A 704 -10.42 -21.23 -33.32
C ASN A 704 -10.63 -20.64 -31.93
N ARG A 705 -9.91 -19.56 -31.60
CA ARG A 705 -9.95 -18.85 -30.31
C ARG A 705 -9.71 -19.75 -29.11
N VAL A 706 -8.71 -20.66 -29.22
CA VAL A 706 -8.38 -21.67 -28.21
C VAL A 706 -6.95 -21.42 -27.72
N ILE A 707 -6.78 -21.50 -26.41
CA ILE A 707 -5.47 -21.52 -25.74
C ILE A 707 -5.41 -22.69 -24.77
N ALA A 708 -4.26 -23.39 -24.71
CA ALA A 708 -4.03 -24.39 -23.68
C ALA A 708 -2.64 -24.22 -23.05
N PHE A 709 -2.61 -24.36 -21.72
CA PHE A 709 -1.36 -24.27 -20.97
C PHE A 709 -1.32 -25.28 -19.82
N HIS A 710 -0.11 -25.75 -19.53
CA HIS A 710 0.19 -26.59 -18.39
C HIS A 710 0.62 -25.76 -17.19
N ARG A 711 0.20 -26.20 -16.02
CA ARG A 711 0.68 -25.78 -14.70
C ARG A 711 1.14 -27.03 -13.96
N TRP A 712 2.33 -26.97 -13.34
CA TRP A 712 2.86 -28.15 -12.64
C TRP A 712 3.77 -27.79 -11.48
N ASP A 713 3.84 -28.67 -10.52
CA ASP A 713 4.83 -28.71 -9.46
C ASP A 713 4.94 -30.17 -8.95
N ASP A 714 6.03 -30.52 -8.29
CA ASP A 714 6.43 -31.80 -7.68
C ASP A 714 5.35 -32.93 -7.67
N GLY A 715 5.07 -33.51 -8.87
CA GLY A 715 4.18 -34.66 -9.05
C GLY A 715 2.74 -34.30 -9.42
N GLU A 716 2.38 -33.03 -9.44
CA GLU A 716 1.09 -32.56 -9.97
C GLU A 716 1.25 -31.93 -11.35
N ASP A 717 0.34 -32.21 -12.28
CA ASP A 717 0.30 -31.59 -13.60
C ASP A 717 -1.15 -31.31 -13.99
N PHE A 718 -1.44 -30.06 -14.32
CA PHE A 718 -2.73 -29.60 -14.78
C PHE A 718 -2.63 -29.08 -16.20
N LEU A 719 -3.62 -29.39 -17.01
CA LEU A 719 -3.83 -28.78 -18.32
C LEU A 719 -5.04 -27.88 -18.23
N VAL A 720 -4.85 -26.59 -18.46
CA VAL A 720 -5.92 -25.58 -18.55
C VAL A 720 -6.19 -25.32 -20.03
N VAL A 721 -7.46 -25.43 -20.45
CA VAL A 721 -7.87 -25.20 -21.83
C VAL A 721 -8.97 -24.18 -21.87
N GLY A 722 -8.71 -23.02 -22.49
CA GLY A 722 -9.68 -21.96 -22.66
C GLY A 722 -10.17 -21.81 -24.11
N SER A 723 -11.47 -21.61 -24.28
CA SER A 723 -12.12 -21.30 -25.58
C SER A 723 -12.90 -20.00 -25.46
N LEU A 724 -12.83 -19.15 -26.47
CA LEU A 724 -13.68 -17.96 -26.67
C LEU A 724 -14.40 -18.04 -28.03
N ASN A 725 -14.65 -19.25 -28.52
CA ASN A 725 -15.40 -19.44 -29.74
C ASN A 725 -16.90 -19.16 -29.49
N ASP A 726 -17.65 -18.89 -30.52
CA ASP A 726 -19.10 -18.65 -30.46
C ASP A 726 -19.92 -19.96 -30.57
N ALA A 727 -19.26 -21.09 -30.76
CA ALA A 727 -19.87 -22.43 -30.82
C ALA A 727 -18.97 -23.46 -30.13
N PRO A 728 -19.54 -24.48 -29.48
CA PRO A 728 -18.79 -25.53 -28.83
C PRO A 728 -18.09 -26.45 -29.84
N PHE A 729 -17.04 -27.13 -29.39
CA PHE A 729 -16.38 -28.21 -30.14
C PHE A 729 -16.93 -29.57 -29.66
N GLU A 730 -18.18 -29.89 -29.97
CA GLU A 730 -18.93 -31.06 -29.48
C GLU A 730 -18.32 -32.39 -29.93
N HIS A 731 -17.63 -32.42 -31.06
CA HIS A 731 -16.99 -33.62 -31.62
C HIS A 731 -15.54 -33.83 -31.18
N GLY A 732 -15.08 -33.03 -30.20
CA GLY A 732 -13.72 -33.04 -29.73
C GLY A 732 -12.84 -32.00 -30.42
N TYR A 733 -11.90 -31.46 -29.65
CA TYR A 733 -10.82 -30.58 -30.09
C TYR A 733 -9.48 -31.25 -29.77
N ARG A 734 -8.63 -31.35 -30.77
CA ARG A 734 -7.36 -32.05 -30.63
C ARG A 734 -6.32 -31.15 -30.00
N LEU A 735 -5.90 -31.49 -28.80
CA LEU A 735 -4.82 -30.84 -28.02
C LEU A 735 -3.55 -31.66 -28.17
N HIS A 736 -2.45 -31.01 -28.51
CA HIS A 736 -1.14 -31.65 -28.65
C HIS A 736 -0.13 -31.04 -27.69
N SER A 737 0.49 -31.88 -26.86
CA SER A 737 1.58 -31.52 -25.97
C SER A 737 2.42 -32.75 -25.59
N GLU A 738 3.74 -32.62 -25.58
CA GLU A 738 4.62 -33.68 -25.08
C GLU A 738 4.33 -34.04 -23.62
N ARG A 739 3.90 -33.08 -22.80
CA ARG A 739 3.54 -33.31 -21.38
C ARG A 739 2.28 -34.13 -21.18
N LEU A 740 1.45 -34.27 -22.20
CA LEU A 740 0.25 -35.15 -22.14
C LEU A 740 0.62 -36.64 -22.08
N GLY A 741 1.73 -37.03 -22.73
CA GLY A 741 2.20 -38.41 -22.75
C GLY A 741 1.19 -39.41 -23.27
N ASP A 742 1.17 -40.59 -22.63
CA ASP A 742 0.14 -41.64 -22.78
C ASP A 742 -0.70 -41.77 -21.51
N ASP A 743 -0.85 -40.66 -20.75
CA ASP A 743 -1.44 -40.63 -19.43
C ASP A 743 -2.94 -40.46 -19.43
N LEU A 744 -3.57 -40.70 -18.29
CA LEU A 744 -4.97 -40.50 -18.04
C LEU A 744 -5.18 -39.11 -17.42
N TRP A 745 -6.09 -38.31 -18.00
CA TRP A 745 -6.43 -36.97 -17.59
C TRP A 745 -7.88 -36.89 -17.15
N GLU A 746 -8.18 -36.31 -16.02
CA GLU A 746 -9.50 -36.18 -15.44
C GLU A 746 -9.94 -34.71 -15.49
N GLU A 747 -11.10 -34.40 -16.11
CA GLU A 747 -11.70 -33.09 -16.03
C GLU A 747 -12.18 -32.82 -14.60
N ILE A 748 -11.53 -31.89 -13.91
CA ILE A 748 -11.83 -31.56 -12.52
C ILE A 748 -12.60 -30.24 -12.39
N PHE A 749 -12.56 -29.40 -13.41
CA PHE A 749 -13.24 -28.11 -13.40
C PHE A 749 -13.70 -27.71 -14.79
N ASN A 750 -14.91 -27.11 -14.85
CA ASN A 750 -15.52 -26.62 -16.08
C ASN A 750 -16.34 -25.36 -15.76
N THR A 751 -15.90 -24.19 -16.28
CA THR A 751 -16.62 -22.91 -16.08
C THR A 751 -18.00 -22.88 -16.72
N ASP A 752 -18.27 -23.78 -17.68
CA ASP A 752 -19.56 -23.89 -18.35
C ASP A 752 -20.54 -24.87 -17.66
N ALA A 753 -20.21 -25.38 -16.47
CA ALA A 753 -21.08 -26.25 -15.72
C ALA A 753 -22.42 -25.56 -15.33
N HIS A 754 -23.51 -26.30 -15.28
CA HIS A 754 -24.84 -25.79 -14.90
C HIS A 754 -24.84 -25.07 -13.54
N LYS A 755 -24.07 -25.55 -12.59
CA LYS A 755 -23.97 -24.91 -11.24
C LYS A 755 -23.45 -23.48 -11.28
N TYR A 756 -22.81 -23.04 -12.37
CA TYR A 756 -22.34 -21.70 -12.62
C TYR A 756 -23.22 -20.92 -13.61
N GLY A 757 -24.34 -21.47 -14.03
CA GLY A 757 -25.21 -20.86 -15.05
C GLY A 757 -24.79 -21.14 -16.51
N GLY A 758 -23.86 -22.05 -16.73
CA GLY A 758 -23.41 -22.44 -18.08
C GLY A 758 -24.29 -23.46 -18.80
N TRP A 759 -23.95 -23.74 -20.05
CA TRP A 759 -24.66 -24.71 -20.91
C TRP A 759 -24.26 -26.18 -20.68
N ASN A 760 -23.29 -26.40 -19.81
CA ASN A 760 -22.76 -27.71 -19.38
C ASN A 760 -22.08 -28.49 -20.51
N VAL A 761 -21.45 -27.81 -21.43
CA VAL A 761 -20.63 -28.44 -22.47
C VAL A 761 -19.23 -28.75 -21.93
N GLY A 762 -18.81 -30.00 -22.06
CA GLY A 762 -17.51 -30.46 -21.54
C GLY A 762 -17.47 -31.99 -21.56
N ASN A 763 -16.59 -32.58 -20.75
CA ASN A 763 -16.37 -34.03 -20.74
C ASN A 763 -17.03 -34.69 -19.52
N GLY A 764 -17.92 -33.96 -18.84
CA GLY A 764 -18.77 -34.48 -17.75
C GLY A 764 -17.99 -34.87 -16.48
N GLY A 765 -16.85 -34.31 -16.23
CA GLY A 765 -15.93 -34.73 -15.15
C GLY A 765 -15.26 -36.08 -15.44
N GLY A 766 -15.27 -36.50 -16.70
CA GLY A 766 -14.76 -37.79 -17.12
C GLY A 766 -13.25 -37.85 -17.27
N ARG A 767 -12.76 -39.07 -17.44
CA ARG A 767 -11.35 -39.35 -17.65
C ARG A 767 -11.08 -39.61 -19.12
N ILE A 768 -10.11 -38.94 -19.68
CA ILE A 768 -9.69 -39.05 -21.08
C ILE A 768 -8.26 -39.53 -21.11
N ARG A 769 -7.95 -40.51 -21.93
CA ARG A 769 -6.59 -40.97 -22.14
C ARG A 769 -5.95 -40.19 -23.26
N ALA A 770 -4.83 -39.57 -22.99
CA ALA A 770 -3.96 -39.06 -24.02
C ALA A 770 -3.23 -40.21 -24.70
N THR A 771 -2.92 -40.06 -25.98
CA THR A 771 -2.17 -41.05 -26.76
C THR A 771 -1.13 -40.35 -27.62
N ALA A 772 0.12 -40.71 -27.48
CA ALA A 772 1.26 -40.08 -28.16
C ALA A 772 1.28 -38.54 -28.04
N GLY A 773 0.95 -38.05 -26.83
CA GLY A 773 0.92 -36.62 -26.55
C GLY A 773 -0.31 -35.88 -27.13
N VAL A 774 -1.38 -36.60 -27.49
CA VAL A 774 -2.63 -36.02 -28.02
C VAL A 774 -3.79 -36.34 -27.09
N LEU A 775 -4.57 -35.33 -26.75
CA LEU A 775 -5.84 -35.43 -26.02
C LEU A 775 -6.96 -34.86 -26.87
N ASP A 776 -8.02 -35.62 -27.09
CA ASP A 776 -9.26 -35.13 -27.76
C ASP A 776 -10.30 -34.79 -26.69
N ALA A 777 -10.62 -33.51 -26.53
CA ALA A 777 -11.56 -33.01 -25.51
C ALA A 777 -12.71 -32.22 -26.13
N VAL A 778 -13.92 -32.40 -25.61
CA VAL A 778 -15.07 -31.53 -25.91
C VAL A 778 -14.85 -30.18 -25.20
N LEU A 779 -14.93 -29.07 -25.95
CA LEU A 779 -14.73 -27.72 -25.39
C LEU A 779 -16.00 -26.90 -25.49
N PRO A 780 -16.34 -26.09 -24.46
CA PRO A 780 -17.47 -25.17 -24.54
C PRO A 780 -17.21 -24.03 -25.54
N ALA A 781 -18.25 -23.33 -25.91
CA ALA A 781 -18.14 -22.15 -26.77
C ALA A 781 -17.26 -21.07 -26.11
N SER A 782 -17.69 -20.59 -24.95
CA SER A 782 -16.90 -19.66 -24.15
C SER A 782 -16.72 -20.21 -22.72
N GLY A 783 -15.52 -20.65 -22.39
CA GLY A 783 -15.26 -21.27 -21.08
C GLY A 783 -13.87 -21.85 -20.96
N VAL A 784 -13.58 -22.35 -19.75
CA VAL A 784 -12.31 -22.96 -19.39
C VAL A 784 -12.52 -24.32 -18.75
N LEU A 785 -11.76 -25.30 -19.20
CA LEU A 785 -11.66 -26.63 -18.62
C LEU A 785 -10.32 -26.81 -17.93
N VAL A 786 -10.31 -27.49 -16.81
CA VAL A 786 -9.08 -27.91 -16.13
C VAL A 786 -9.04 -29.42 -16.03
N PHE A 787 -7.99 -30.00 -16.56
CA PHE A 787 -7.70 -31.43 -16.48
C PHE A 787 -6.53 -31.66 -15.53
N ARG A 788 -6.64 -32.66 -14.66
CA ARG A 788 -5.57 -33.13 -13.79
C ARG A 788 -5.04 -34.45 -14.31
N ARG A 789 -3.72 -34.60 -14.36
CA ARG A 789 -3.04 -35.84 -14.64
C ARG A 789 -3.25 -36.86 -13.49
N LEU A 790 -3.56 -38.13 -13.79
CA LEU A 790 -3.78 -39.19 -12.81
C LEU A 790 -2.57 -40.14 -12.72
#